data_0351929131e2d3eae9ea59e5994d2396
#
_entry.id   0351929131e2d3eae9ea59e5994d2396
#
_cell.length_a   1.000
_cell.length_b   1.000
_cell.length_c   1.000
_cell.angle_alpha   90.00
_cell.angle_beta   90.00
_cell.angle_gamma   90.00
#
_symmetry.space_group_name_H-M   'P 1'
#
loop_
_entity.id
_entity.type
_entity.pdbx_description
1 polymer ?
#
loop_
_entity_poly.entity_id
_entity_poly.type
_entity_poly.pdbx_seq_one_letter_code
_entity_poly.pdbx_strand_id
1 'polypeptide(L)'
;MALCAGARDEWTLDGKTYEVDTIIYPHPVGPGVVFGQYDLPSMPLKVSVMTLDLTNPYIELESWLGNNRSVGCETPTNVVARQKAAGREVVGATNGDFYRTAPSDQVGVPTSGQITNGQVMVAPTSRASFAIDENHRPYIDRIDFTASYTHGGATTTIAKMNDPENSGANRSILFTNAYGPSTYTCASGKLVLLSPQSEPFRWHHQGIEHCVVEQVIDATGGAIPIPAGKAYLWMQGNHVSKAEAMQPGDVVDISFKVRLRQYPDKEVAFKEMVGGSNHLIMRNGVFMEDWAERHPRTCIGFNADSTLVYFVVIDGRWSESLGVTLKEAAGIFTALGAVNAVNLDGGGSSCMVVNDEVVNHPSDGAVRAVGNGFTLYSTAPADDGIGMLHFEPRCYNVSISASLRFKVWGYNRYGVLKNRDQQGCTFSCDPQVGHFTDDGLFIASGVPAVGKIYASLGDSIVTEQQVCIFNADKTLRCDSVMIDKKHPFTIEVLGISGYGSDLVDPHIINWTVTDPSVCRIDDDCVLHAVADGRTTVVGVGENFNETLTVRVENPKAAVTTVENAPIDPAAWTVSQSGGKDREVTALDNGMRITFTGASTRNPYVKLAKRFQLWGIPTAMRVRVRPGDLNVTKVTISTVQNTGSQILSYLEEPIVNGDELTFLLPTNQWCDASDLGIYPLGLVYINLSMDAPTVGQEYTLDIPGIELLYDADVTGDVTGDGKVDIADVNAVINAMLGKSGLTPDPSPGGEGSPADINNDGKVDIADVNAVINIMLGKG
;
A
#
# COMPACT_ATOMS: atom_id res chain seq x y z
N MET A 1 22.90 23.42 -14.94
CA MET A 1 21.48 23.12 -14.68
C MET A 1 20.60 23.71 -15.77
N ALA A 2 20.74 23.41 -17.01
CA ALA A 2 19.80 23.84 -18.03
C ALA A 2 20.14 23.20 -19.36
N LEU A 3 19.87 21.91 -19.55
CA LEU A 3 19.96 21.31 -20.91
C LEU A 3 19.14 20.02 -21.07
N CYS A 4 18.31 19.64 -20.09
CA CYS A 4 17.30 18.59 -20.28
C CYS A 4 15.94 19.00 -19.67
N ALA A 5 15.60 20.30 -19.73
CA ALA A 5 14.22 20.69 -19.63
C ALA A 5 13.56 20.45 -20.99
N GLY A 6 13.10 19.23 -21.25
CA GLY A 6 11.83 19.11 -21.93
C GLY A 6 10.92 20.00 -21.09
N ALA A 7 10.19 20.94 -21.72
CA ALA A 7 9.38 21.89 -21.00
C ALA A 7 8.55 21.11 -19.95
N ARG A 8 8.83 21.32 -18.66
CA ARG A 8 7.98 20.78 -17.61
C ARG A 8 6.58 21.31 -17.86
N ASP A 9 5.59 20.47 -17.70
CA ASP A 9 4.22 20.96 -17.74
C ASP A 9 4.05 22.03 -16.65
N GLU A 10 3.29 23.05 -16.94
CA GLU A 10 3.01 24.13 -16.01
C GLU A 10 1.51 24.20 -15.71
N TRP A 11 1.17 24.24 -14.44
CA TRP A 11 -0.20 24.48 -14.00
C TRP A 11 -0.32 25.85 -13.32
N THR A 12 -1.38 26.58 -13.71
CA THR A 12 -1.70 27.86 -13.06
C THR A 12 -2.79 27.64 -12.01
N LEU A 13 -2.43 27.72 -10.75
CA LEU A 13 -3.32 27.56 -9.60
C LEU A 13 -3.50 28.89 -8.88
N ASP A 14 -4.73 29.38 -8.79
CA ASP A 14 -5.06 30.69 -8.20
C ASP A 14 -4.17 31.84 -8.70
N GLY A 15 -3.92 31.89 -10.02
CA GLY A 15 -3.13 32.93 -10.67
C GLY A 15 -1.60 32.83 -10.49
N LYS A 16 -1.10 31.76 -9.87
CA LYS A 16 0.33 31.44 -9.79
C LYS A 16 0.62 30.22 -10.65
N THR A 17 1.71 30.27 -11.41
CA THR A 17 2.18 29.18 -12.24
C THR A 17 3.22 28.35 -11.51
N TYR A 18 3.07 27.04 -11.55
CA TYR A 18 3.93 26.06 -10.92
C TYR A 18 4.39 25.03 -11.94
N GLU A 19 5.66 24.65 -11.87
CA GLU A 19 6.17 23.49 -12.61
C GLU A 19 5.53 22.21 -12.07
N VAL A 20 5.22 21.28 -12.96
CA VAL A 20 4.59 20.00 -12.67
C VAL A 20 5.50 18.87 -13.09
N ASP A 21 5.76 17.98 -12.16
CA ASP A 21 6.48 16.74 -12.40
C ASP A 21 5.47 15.60 -12.58
N THR A 22 5.58 14.86 -13.66
CA THR A 22 4.79 13.64 -13.88
C THR A 22 5.50 12.48 -13.19
N ILE A 23 4.97 12.03 -12.05
CA ILE A 23 5.54 10.93 -11.27
C ILE A 23 5.15 9.58 -11.86
N ILE A 24 3.87 9.43 -12.19
CA ILE A 24 3.32 8.30 -12.93
C ILE A 24 2.76 8.82 -14.24
N TYR A 25 3.39 8.45 -15.35
CA TYR A 25 2.92 8.88 -16.66
C TYR A 25 1.53 8.31 -16.94
N PRO A 26 0.66 9.10 -17.59
CA PRO A 26 -0.68 8.63 -17.98
C PRO A 26 -0.59 7.32 -18.76
N HIS A 27 -1.25 6.28 -18.27
CA HIS A 27 -1.24 4.95 -18.87
C HIS A 27 -2.61 4.29 -18.73
N PRO A 28 -2.97 3.35 -19.62
CA PRO A 28 -4.21 2.60 -19.51
C PRO A 28 -4.25 1.76 -18.23
N VAL A 29 -5.40 1.78 -17.55
CA VAL A 29 -5.66 0.93 -16.39
C VAL A 29 -6.89 0.05 -16.58
N GLY A 30 -7.63 0.29 -17.67
CA GLY A 30 -8.80 -0.45 -18.10
C GLY A 30 -9.36 0.16 -19.40
N PRO A 31 -10.44 -0.42 -19.98
CA PRO A 31 -11.04 0.10 -21.19
C PRO A 31 -11.46 1.56 -21.03
N GLY A 32 -10.88 2.46 -21.83
CA GLY A 32 -11.21 3.90 -21.78
C GLY A 32 -10.84 4.59 -20.46
N VAL A 33 -10.01 3.97 -19.61
CA VAL A 33 -9.55 4.56 -18.34
C VAL A 33 -8.05 4.72 -18.34
N VAL A 34 -7.59 5.95 -18.09
CA VAL A 34 -6.19 6.32 -17.99
C VAL A 34 -5.91 6.86 -16.58
N PHE A 35 -4.81 6.44 -15.99
CA PHE A 35 -4.36 6.92 -14.69
C PHE A 35 -3.00 7.60 -14.79
N GLY A 36 -2.81 8.71 -14.05
CA GLY A 36 -1.54 9.41 -13.91
C GLY A 36 -1.42 10.10 -12.56
N GLN A 37 -0.17 10.37 -12.13
CA GLN A 37 0.12 11.12 -10.91
C GLN A 37 1.09 12.25 -11.18
N TYR A 38 0.86 13.36 -10.49
CA TYR A 38 1.57 14.61 -10.66
C TYR A 38 2.03 15.16 -9.30
N ASP A 39 3.21 15.76 -9.30
CA ASP A 39 3.80 16.44 -8.14
C ASP A 39 4.11 17.90 -8.52
N LEU A 40 3.87 18.81 -7.60
CA LEU A 40 4.26 20.22 -7.72
C LEU A 40 5.30 20.55 -6.63
N PRO A 41 6.59 20.36 -6.88
CA PRO A 41 7.62 20.46 -5.84
C PRO A 41 7.70 21.84 -5.18
N SER A 42 7.48 22.92 -5.94
CA SER A 42 7.53 24.30 -5.44
C SER A 42 6.31 24.72 -4.62
N MET A 43 5.23 23.91 -4.67
CA MET A 43 4.05 23.97 -3.84
C MET A 43 3.73 22.54 -3.43
N PRO A 44 4.29 22.00 -2.31
CA PRO A 44 4.18 20.58 -1.99
C PRO A 44 2.76 20.05 -2.19
N LEU A 45 2.55 19.34 -3.30
CA LEU A 45 1.23 18.92 -3.74
C LEU A 45 1.32 17.66 -4.60
N LYS A 46 0.60 16.61 -4.21
CA LYS A 46 0.46 15.36 -4.97
C LYS A 46 -0.96 15.23 -5.47
N VAL A 47 -1.10 14.93 -6.76
CA VAL A 47 -2.39 14.86 -7.46
C VAL A 47 -2.49 13.54 -8.21
N SER A 48 -3.49 12.74 -7.87
CA SER A 48 -3.85 11.49 -8.58
C SER A 48 -5.04 11.75 -9.48
N VAL A 49 -4.91 11.39 -10.75
CA VAL A 49 -5.94 11.65 -11.77
C VAL A 49 -6.30 10.35 -12.47
N MET A 50 -7.58 9.99 -12.43
CA MET A 50 -8.14 8.90 -13.23
C MET A 50 -9.11 9.52 -14.25
N THR A 51 -8.80 9.40 -15.54
CA THR A 51 -9.58 9.94 -16.65
C THR A 51 -10.41 8.83 -17.27
N LEU A 52 -11.71 9.04 -17.37
CA LEU A 52 -12.68 8.12 -17.97
C LEU A 52 -13.16 8.67 -19.29
N ASP A 53 -13.02 7.90 -20.37
CA ASP A 53 -13.60 8.16 -21.68
C ASP A 53 -15.01 7.54 -21.77
N LEU A 54 -16.03 8.40 -21.70
CA LEU A 54 -17.44 7.99 -21.76
C LEU A 54 -17.87 7.47 -23.14
N THR A 55 -17.04 7.63 -24.15
CA THR A 55 -17.32 7.09 -25.51
C THR A 55 -16.89 5.63 -25.66
N ASN A 56 -16.11 5.11 -24.72
CA ASN A 56 -15.69 3.73 -24.73
C ASN A 56 -16.86 2.80 -24.30
N PRO A 57 -17.26 1.83 -25.14
CA PRO A 57 -18.43 0.99 -24.86
C PRO A 57 -18.16 -0.12 -23.83
N TYR A 58 -16.93 -0.29 -23.38
CA TYR A 58 -16.51 -1.38 -22.50
C TYR A 58 -16.21 -0.93 -21.08
N ILE A 59 -16.63 0.27 -20.68
CA ILE A 59 -16.46 0.78 -19.33
C ILE A 59 -17.81 1.25 -18.77
N GLU A 60 -18.09 0.90 -17.54
CA GLU A 60 -19.26 1.37 -16.81
C GLU A 60 -18.86 2.09 -15.54
N LEU A 61 -19.52 3.21 -15.29
CA LEU A 61 -19.47 3.95 -14.03
C LEU A 61 -20.72 3.63 -13.22
N GLU A 62 -20.54 3.21 -11.97
CA GLU A 62 -21.63 2.93 -11.04
C GLU A 62 -21.34 3.55 -9.66
N SER A 63 -22.36 4.12 -9.05
CA SER A 63 -22.29 4.57 -7.66
C SER A 63 -22.54 3.42 -6.69
N TRP A 64 -21.87 3.43 -5.54
CA TRP A 64 -22.05 2.41 -4.49
C TRP A 64 -22.40 3.02 -3.15
N LEU A 65 -23.10 2.26 -2.31
CA LEU A 65 -23.34 2.51 -0.90
C LEU A 65 -22.55 1.55 -0.04
N GLY A 66 -22.06 2.01 1.10
CA GLY A 66 -21.38 1.16 2.08
C GLY A 66 -22.26 -0.01 2.50
N ASN A 67 -21.76 -1.25 2.34
CA ASN A 67 -22.51 -2.48 2.60
C ASN A 67 -23.83 -2.59 1.80
N ASN A 68 -23.93 -1.96 0.62
CA ASN A 68 -25.11 -1.91 -0.27
C ASN A 68 -26.36 -1.27 0.40
N ARG A 69 -26.20 -0.37 1.34
CA ARG A 69 -27.29 0.31 2.06
C ARG A 69 -26.90 1.72 2.47
N SER A 70 -27.89 2.59 2.68
CA SER A 70 -27.60 3.98 3.05
C SER A 70 -27.05 4.12 4.48
N VAL A 71 -27.38 3.20 5.39
CA VAL A 71 -26.80 3.15 6.73
C VAL A 71 -25.67 2.15 6.76
N GLY A 72 -24.44 2.64 6.84
CA GLY A 72 -23.23 1.84 6.89
C GLY A 72 -22.09 2.50 6.15
N CYS A 73 -20.88 2.19 6.59
CA CYS A 73 -19.66 2.65 5.94
C CYS A 73 -18.83 1.45 5.48
N GLU A 74 -18.13 1.62 4.37
CA GLU A 74 -17.22 0.62 3.80
C GLU A 74 -16.01 1.34 3.22
N THR A 75 -14.81 0.75 3.28
CA THR A 75 -13.64 1.33 2.61
C THR A 75 -13.75 1.11 1.10
N PRO A 76 -13.30 2.06 0.25
CA PRO A 76 -13.24 1.83 -1.20
C PRO A 76 -12.52 0.54 -1.58
N THR A 77 -11.48 0.13 -0.85
CA THR A 77 -10.77 -1.14 -1.04
C THR A 77 -11.65 -2.36 -0.78
N ASN A 78 -12.47 -2.33 0.28
CA ASN A 78 -13.40 -3.44 0.58
C ASN A 78 -14.52 -3.50 -0.47
N VAL A 79 -14.99 -2.34 -0.97
CA VAL A 79 -15.96 -2.30 -2.07
C VAL A 79 -15.38 -2.97 -3.31
N VAL A 80 -14.15 -2.64 -3.69
CA VAL A 80 -13.44 -3.28 -4.82
C VAL A 80 -13.35 -4.79 -4.62
N ALA A 81 -12.88 -5.24 -3.46
CA ALA A 81 -12.77 -6.68 -3.14
C ALA A 81 -14.14 -7.39 -3.21
N ARG A 82 -15.19 -6.78 -2.65
CA ARG A 82 -16.54 -7.32 -2.67
C ARG A 82 -17.12 -7.42 -4.09
N GLN A 83 -16.88 -6.43 -4.93
CA GLN A 83 -17.35 -6.42 -6.30
C GLN A 83 -16.61 -7.46 -7.17
N LYS A 84 -15.29 -7.60 -6.97
CA LYS A 84 -14.52 -8.66 -7.62
C LYS A 84 -14.96 -10.06 -7.19
N ALA A 85 -15.24 -10.25 -5.91
CA ALA A 85 -15.80 -11.52 -5.41
C ALA A 85 -17.19 -11.82 -6.01
N ALA A 86 -17.93 -10.81 -6.47
CA ALA A 86 -19.18 -10.96 -7.23
C ALA A 86 -18.95 -11.19 -8.73
N GLY A 87 -17.70 -11.34 -9.19
CA GLY A 87 -17.33 -11.62 -10.58
C GLY A 87 -17.26 -10.37 -11.48
N ARG A 88 -17.16 -9.17 -10.91
CA ARG A 88 -17.04 -7.93 -11.69
C ARG A 88 -15.57 -7.52 -11.85
N GLU A 89 -15.20 -7.08 -13.03
CA GLU A 89 -13.86 -6.58 -13.34
C GLU A 89 -13.74 -5.11 -12.95
N VAL A 90 -13.23 -4.83 -11.74
CA VAL A 90 -13.07 -3.47 -11.22
C VAL A 90 -11.78 -2.84 -11.71
N VAL A 91 -11.88 -1.67 -12.33
CA VAL A 91 -10.75 -0.86 -12.81
C VAL A 91 -10.30 0.16 -11.79
N GLY A 92 -11.26 0.79 -11.11
CA GLY A 92 -10.96 1.78 -10.09
C GLY A 92 -12.16 2.15 -9.24
N ALA A 93 -11.90 2.80 -8.11
CA ALA A 93 -12.92 3.29 -7.20
C ALA A 93 -12.48 4.57 -6.48
N THR A 94 -13.46 5.41 -6.09
CA THR A 94 -13.23 6.60 -5.26
C THR A 94 -14.30 6.70 -4.17
N ASN A 95 -13.98 7.44 -3.09
CA ASN A 95 -15.01 7.92 -2.16
C ASN A 95 -15.92 8.95 -2.84
N GLY A 96 -17.07 9.22 -2.25
CA GLY A 96 -18.11 10.10 -2.79
C GLY A 96 -18.53 11.24 -1.85
N ASP A 97 -19.80 11.22 -1.45
CA ASP A 97 -20.45 12.27 -0.67
C ASP A 97 -19.98 12.33 0.78
N PHE A 98 -20.16 13.47 1.40
CA PHE A 98 -20.21 13.58 2.86
C PHE A 98 -21.32 12.66 3.41
N TYR A 99 -21.10 12.11 4.58
CA TYR A 99 -22.03 11.20 5.21
C TYR A 99 -22.20 11.52 6.70
N ARG A 100 -23.24 11.01 7.30
CA ARG A 100 -23.50 11.19 8.74
C ARG A 100 -22.55 10.33 9.56
N THR A 101 -21.95 10.93 10.56
CA THR A 101 -21.06 10.28 11.53
C THR A 101 -21.75 10.01 12.86
N ALA A 102 -22.96 10.57 13.08
CA ALA A 102 -23.78 10.38 14.26
C ALA A 102 -25.26 10.69 13.92
N PRO A 103 -26.23 10.16 14.68
CA PRO A 103 -26.10 9.09 15.70
C PRO A 103 -25.77 7.73 15.05
N SER A 104 -25.43 6.71 15.84
CA SER A 104 -24.94 5.42 15.38
C SER A 104 -25.85 4.69 14.38
N ASP A 105 -27.14 4.87 14.48
CA ASP A 105 -28.17 4.30 13.60
C ASP A 105 -28.39 5.09 12.30
N GLN A 106 -27.61 6.13 12.05
CA GLN A 106 -27.60 6.93 10.82
C GLN A 106 -26.20 7.05 10.19
N VAL A 107 -25.20 6.43 10.80
CA VAL A 107 -23.82 6.49 10.29
C VAL A 107 -23.75 5.90 8.88
N GLY A 108 -23.14 6.66 7.97
CA GLY A 108 -23.00 6.29 6.56
C GLY A 108 -24.04 6.92 5.62
N VAL A 109 -25.16 7.44 6.13
CA VAL A 109 -26.20 8.06 5.27
C VAL A 109 -25.59 9.24 4.49
N PRO A 110 -25.56 9.18 3.13
CA PRO A 110 -25.08 10.28 2.29
C PRO A 110 -25.87 11.57 2.53
N THR A 111 -25.19 12.71 2.67
CA THR A 111 -25.85 13.98 3.04
C THR A 111 -26.50 14.69 1.86
N SER A 112 -26.08 14.39 0.63
CA SER A 112 -26.56 15.06 -0.58
C SER A 112 -27.48 14.19 -1.44
N GLY A 113 -27.60 12.91 -1.09
CA GLY A 113 -28.42 11.94 -1.80
C GLY A 113 -27.65 11.06 -2.77
N GLN A 114 -28.34 10.03 -3.29
CA GLN A 114 -27.77 9.09 -4.26
C GLN A 114 -28.85 8.49 -5.17
N ILE A 115 -28.50 8.35 -6.45
CA ILE A 115 -29.21 7.53 -7.43
C ILE A 115 -28.23 6.48 -7.94
N THR A 116 -28.66 5.22 -7.96
CA THR A 116 -27.89 4.08 -8.48
C THR A 116 -28.75 3.29 -9.46
N ASN A 117 -28.28 3.08 -10.68
CA ASN A 117 -29.01 2.37 -11.73
C ASN A 117 -30.44 2.93 -11.94
N GLY A 118 -30.61 4.26 -11.94
CA GLY A 118 -31.85 4.95 -12.09
C GLY A 118 -32.77 4.94 -10.86
N GLN A 119 -32.40 4.29 -9.77
CA GLN A 119 -33.18 4.23 -8.54
C GLN A 119 -32.72 5.26 -7.51
N VAL A 120 -33.68 5.91 -6.86
CA VAL A 120 -33.39 6.79 -5.71
C VAL A 120 -33.04 5.91 -4.52
N MET A 121 -31.78 5.89 -4.15
CA MET A 121 -31.29 5.19 -2.96
C MET A 121 -31.42 6.07 -1.71
N VAL A 122 -31.05 7.34 -1.84
CA VAL A 122 -31.23 8.38 -0.82
C VAL A 122 -31.69 9.65 -1.52
N ALA A 123 -32.71 10.31 -1.00
CA ALA A 123 -33.28 11.51 -1.61
C ALA A 123 -32.23 12.62 -1.80
N PRO A 124 -32.08 13.18 -3.01
CA PRO A 124 -31.27 14.37 -3.23
C PRO A 124 -31.72 15.56 -2.37
N THR A 125 -30.74 16.32 -1.86
CA THR A 125 -30.97 17.42 -0.91
C THR A 125 -30.62 18.80 -1.47
N SER A 126 -30.68 18.96 -2.78
CA SER A 126 -30.37 20.23 -3.49
C SER A 126 -28.93 20.70 -3.34
N ARG A 127 -28.01 19.81 -3.01
CA ARG A 127 -26.56 20.07 -2.97
C ARG A 127 -25.91 19.84 -4.35
N ALA A 128 -24.72 20.40 -4.52
CA ALA A 128 -23.92 20.16 -5.71
C ALA A 128 -23.61 18.66 -5.84
N SER A 129 -23.83 18.10 -7.02
CA SER A 129 -23.71 16.66 -7.31
C SER A 129 -23.12 16.43 -8.68
N PHE A 130 -22.44 15.30 -8.82
CA PHE A 130 -22.13 14.73 -10.12
C PHE A 130 -23.16 13.64 -10.45
N ALA A 131 -23.63 13.64 -11.68
CA ALA A 131 -24.54 12.63 -12.19
C ALA A 131 -24.21 12.27 -13.63
N ILE A 132 -24.65 11.09 -14.04
CA ILE A 132 -24.57 10.60 -15.43
C ILE A 132 -25.96 10.07 -15.83
N ASP A 133 -26.39 10.33 -17.06
CA ASP A 133 -27.63 9.79 -17.58
C ASP A 133 -27.47 8.42 -18.27
N GLU A 134 -28.57 7.83 -18.69
CA GLU A 134 -28.57 6.52 -19.40
C GLU A 134 -27.82 6.55 -20.74
N ASN A 135 -27.55 7.74 -21.31
CA ASN A 135 -26.75 7.92 -22.49
C ASN A 135 -25.29 8.27 -22.21
N HIS A 136 -24.83 8.01 -20.99
CA HIS A 136 -23.49 8.32 -20.48
C HIS A 136 -23.12 9.81 -20.53
N ARG A 137 -24.09 10.72 -20.55
CA ARG A 137 -23.82 12.15 -20.52
C ARG A 137 -23.62 12.62 -19.07
N PRO A 138 -22.50 13.32 -18.75
CA PRO A 138 -22.23 13.81 -17.40
C PRO A 138 -22.96 15.14 -17.13
N TYR A 139 -23.31 15.36 -15.87
CA TYR A 139 -23.92 16.56 -15.32
C TYR A 139 -23.27 16.93 -14.00
N ILE A 140 -23.02 18.21 -13.79
CA ILE A 140 -22.65 18.79 -12.49
C ILE A 140 -23.60 19.96 -12.24
N ASP A 141 -24.48 19.80 -11.25
CA ASP A 141 -25.45 20.83 -10.84
C ASP A 141 -25.92 20.58 -9.40
N ARG A 142 -26.69 21.52 -8.87
CA ARG A 142 -27.52 21.26 -7.69
C ARG A 142 -28.74 20.48 -8.16
N ILE A 143 -28.98 19.32 -7.55
CA ILE A 143 -30.05 18.42 -7.99
C ILE A 143 -31.21 18.51 -7.00
N ASP A 144 -32.34 18.99 -7.49
CA ASP A 144 -33.57 19.14 -6.72
C ASP A 144 -34.42 17.87 -6.79
N PHE A 145 -34.99 17.49 -5.63
CA PHE A 145 -35.84 16.32 -5.49
C PHE A 145 -37.17 16.72 -4.92
N THR A 146 -38.26 16.22 -5.50
CA THR A 146 -39.60 16.27 -4.92
C THR A 146 -40.21 14.89 -4.94
N ALA A 147 -40.86 14.54 -3.85
CA ALA A 147 -41.61 13.29 -3.70
C ALA A 147 -42.98 13.54 -3.10
N SER A 148 -43.94 12.76 -3.54
CA SER A 148 -45.32 12.83 -2.98
C SER A 148 -45.97 11.45 -3.01
N TYR A 149 -46.97 11.29 -2.16
CA TYR A 149 -47.91 10.19 -2.24
C TYR A 149 -49.31 10.72 -2.51
N THR A 150 -50.09 9.99 -3.28
CA THR A 150 -51.51 10.29 -3.56
C THR A 150 -52.37 9.14 -3.07
N HIS A 151 -53.35 9.45 -2.22
CA HIS A 151 -54.35 8.50 -1.71
C HIS A 151 -55.73 9.16 -1.72
N GLY A 152 -56.77 8.47 -2.24
CA GLY A 152 -58.12 8.99 -2.32
C GLY A 152 -58.22 10.30 -3.09
N GLY A 153 -57.37 10.55 -4.08
CA GLY A 153 -57.27 11.78 -4.88
C GLY A 153 -56.57 12.95 -4.20
N ALA A 154 -56.12 12.81 -2.95
CA ALA A 154 -55.36 13.83 -2.22
C ALA A 154 -53.85 13.58 -2.32
N THR A 155 -53.10 14.55 -2.83
CA THR A 155 -51.60 14.48 -2.93
C THR A 155 -50.96 15.13 -1.71
N THR A 156 -49.95 14.48 -1.17
CA THR A 156 -49.18 14.94 0.00
C THR A 156 -47.68 14.71 -0.21
N THR A 157 -46.86 15.68 0.16
CA THR A 157 -45.42 15.62 0.02
C THR A 157 -44.80 14.52 0.91
N ILE A 158 -43.87 13.76 0.37
CA ILE A 158 -42.90 12.92 1.10
C ILE A 158 -41.69 13.79 1.38
N ALA A 159 -41.33 13.97 2.65
CA ALA A 159 -40.27 14.89 3.03
C ALA A 159 -38.87 14.34 2.72
N LYS A 160 -38.67 13.02 2.89
CA LYS A 160 -37.37 12.35 2.75
C LYS A 160 -37.55 10.91 2.25
N MET A 161 -36.47 10.35 1.70
CA MET A 161 -36.41 8.94 1.37
C MET A 161 -35.07 8.38 1.83
N ASN A 162 -35.11 7.30 2.62
CA ASN A 162 -33.95 6.62 3.20
C ASN A 162 -32.99 7.56 3.97
N ASP A 163 -33.54 8.65 4.49
CA ASP A 163 -32.83 9.64 5.29
C ASP A 163 -33.71 10.05 6.50
N PRO A 164 -33.42 9.59 7.72
CA PRO A 164 -34.22 9.82 8.89
C PRO A 164 -33.96 11.16 9.58
N GLU A 165 -33.19 12.08 8.97
CA GLU A 165 -32.85 13.38 9.56
C GLU A 165 -34.09 14.10 10.17
N ASN A 166 -33.90 14.60 11.38
CA ASN A 166 -35.00 15.19 12.15
C ASN A 166 -35.32 16.61 11.65
N SER A 167 -36.24 16.73 10.70
CA SER A 167 -36.64 17.99 10.07
C SER A 167 -38.00 18.51 10.57
N GLY A 168 -38.40 18.17 11.80
CA GLY A 168 -39.64 18.67 12.42
C GLY A 168 -40.67 17.59 12.76
N ALA A 169 -41.75 18.01 13.44
CA ALA A 169 -42.78 17.13 14.00
C ALA A 169 -43.82 16.64 12.97
N ASN A 170 -43.95 17.32 11.82
CA ASN A 170 -44.96 17.04 10.79
C ASN A 170 -44.25 16.57 9.52
N ARG A 171 -44.11 15.26 9.34
CA ARG A 171 -43.35 14.73 8.21
C ARG A 171 -43.81 13.34 7.76
N SER A 172 -43.48 13.01 6.52
CA SER A 172 -43.53 11.65 5.99
C SER A 172 -42.19 11.28 5.40
N ILE A 173 -41.70 10.09 5.72
CA ILE A 173 -40.41 9.53 5.26
C ILE A 173 -40.67 8.16 4.67
N LEU A 174 -40.14 7.91 3.46
CA LEU A 174 -40.22 6.61 2.84
C LEU A 174 -38.93 5.82 3.14
N PHE A 175 -39.05 4.65 3.76
CA PHE A 175 -37.97 3.69 3.97
C PHE A 175 -38.14 2.49 3.07
N THR A 176 -37.08 2.17 2.32
CA THR A 176 -36.97 1.01 1.44
C THR A 176 -35.83 0.10 1.88
N ASN A 177 -35.64 -1.05 1.23
CA ASN A 177 -34.52 -1.93 1.51
C ASN A 177 -33.13 -1.28 1.24
N ALA A 178 -33.08 -0.15 0.49
CA ALA A 178 -31.87 0.64 0.33
C ALA A 178 -31.42 1.35 1.63
N TYR A 179 -32.35 1.59 2.58
CA TYR A 179 -31.97 2.08 3.92
C TYR A 179 -31.21 1.00 4.70
N GLY A 180 -31.76 -0.20 4.70
CA GLY A 180 -31.24 -1.36 5.42
C GLY A 180 -32.29 -2.45 5.55
N PRO A 181 -32.04 -3.49 6.34
CA PRO A 181 -33.01 -4.57 6.55
C PRO A 181 -34.21 -4.14 7.41
N SER A 182 -34.12 -3.00 8.09
CA SER A 182 -35.17 -2.43 8.96
C SER A 182 -35.26 -0.93 8.79
N THR A 183 -36.38 -0.34 9.20
CA THR A 183 -36.57 1.13 9.25
C THR A 183 -35.65 1.76 10.30
N TYR A 184 -35.56 3.08 10.28
CA TYR A 184 -35.05 3.85 11.42
C TYR A 184 -35.92 3.60 12.68
N THR A 185 -35.38 3.90 13.85
CA THR A 185 -36.12 3.87 15.14
C THR A 185 -37.25 4.90 15.14
N CYS A 186 -38.44 4.48 14.73
CA CYS A 186 -39.62 5.34 14.59
C CYS A 186 -40.28 5.52 15.94
N ALA A 187 -40.03 6.67 16.60
CA ALA A 187 -40.46 6.92 18.00
C ALA A 187 -41.96 7.19 18.17
N SER A 188 -42.65 7.68 17.14
CA SER A 188 -44.05 8.03 17.17
C SER A 188 -44.66 8.10 15.78
N GLY A 189 -45.99 8.10 15.66
CA GLY A 189 -46.72 8.18 14.41
C GLY A 189 -47.17 6.82 13.89
N LYS A 190 -47.43 6.75 12.60
CA LYS A 190 -47.90 5.55 11.91
C LYS A 190 -46.90 5.12 10.83
N LEU A 191 -46.81 3.85 10.60
CA LEU A 191 -46.05 3.21 9.52
C LEU A 191 -47.02 2.49 8.59
N VAL A 192 -47.03 2.88 7.33
CA VAL A 192 -47.84 2.27 6.26
C VAL A 192 -46.92 1.37 5.43
N LEU A 193 -47.20 0.05 5.45
CA LEU A 193 -46.49 -0.90 4.61
C LEU A 193 -47.08 -0.87 3.21
N LEU A 194 -46.23 -0.55 2.25
CA LEU A 194 -46.54 -0.41 0.83
C LEU A 194 -45.92 -1.53 0.00
N SER A 195 -46.71 -2.16 -0.84
CA SER A 195 -46.31 -3.17 -1.83
C SER A 195 -46.39 -2.57 -3.21
N PRO A 196 -45.25 -2.23 -3.87
CA PRO A 196 -45.24 -1.76 -5.24
C PRO A 196 -45.82 -2.79 -6.21
N GLN A 197 -46.44 -2.33 -7.30
CA GLN A 197 -47.17 -3.16 -8.25
C GLN A 197 -46.46 -3.29 -9.63
N SER A 198 -45.39 -2.51 -9.87
CA SER A 198 -44.61 -2.61 -11.12
C SER A 198 -43.72 -3.85 -11.12
N GLU A 199 -43.51 -4.42 -12.30
CA GLU A 199 -42.60 -5.52 -12.55
C GLU A 199 -41.67 -5.22 -13.76
N PRO A 200 -40.36 -5.21 -13.63
CA PRO A 200 -39.60 -5.31 -12.39
C PRO A 200 -39.71 -4.02 -11.55
N PHE A 201 -39.89 -4.21 -10.24
CA PHE A 201 -40.02 -3.09 -9.33
C PHE A 201 -38.70 -2.29 -9.20
N ARG A 202 -38.84 -0.94 -9.30
CA ARG A 202 -37.73 0.01 -9.03
C ARG A 202 -38.27 1.33 -8.52
N TRP A 203 -37.62 1.91 -7.50
CA TRP A 203 -37.90 3.29 -7.06
C TRP A 203 -37.26 4.30 -8.00
N HIS A 204 -37.80 4.40 -9.25
CA HIS A 204 -37.27 5.28 -10.27
C HIS A 204 -37.26 6.75 -9.83
N HIS A 205 -36.22 7.49 -10.24
CA HIS A 205 -36.05 8.91 -10.00
C HIS A 205 -37.12 9.78 -10.70
N GLN A 206 -37.89 9.22 -11.59
CA GLN A 206 -39.00 9.86 -12.30
C GLN A 206 -40.12 8.85 -12.49
N GLY A 207 -41.37 9.35 -12.43
CA GLY A 207 -42.55 8.54 -12.66
C GLY A 207 -43.44 8.38 -11.45
N ILE A 208 -44.41 7.49 -11.59
CA ILE A 208 -45.39 7.14 -10.55
C ILE A 208 -45.29 5.64 -10.31
N GLU A 209 -45.08 5.25 -9.06
CA GLU A 209 -45.16 3.86 -8.60
C GLU A 209 -46.47 3.64 -7.92
N HIS A 210 -47.31 2.73 -8.45
CA HIS A 210 -48.56 2.32 -7.85
C HIS A 210 -48.29 1.29 -6.76
N CYS A 211 -48.62 1.61 -5.52
CA CYS A 211 -48.41 0.73 -4.37
C CYS A 211 -49.77 0.34 -3.78
N VAL A 212 -49.86 -0.87 -3.24
CA VAL A 212 -50.98 -1.33 -2.44
C VAL A 212 -50.63 -1.24 -0.96
N VAL A 213 -51.49 -0.68 -0.13
CA VAL A 213 -51.38 -0.71 1.32
C VAL A 213 -51.60 -2.12 1.81
N GLU A 214 -50.65 -2.68 2.53
CA GLU A 214 -50.78 -4.00 3.14
C GLU A 214 -51.16 -3.90 4.62
N GLN A 215 -50.62 -2.89 5.32
CA GLN A 215 -50.78 -2.75 6.75
C GLN A 215 -50.55 -1.29 7.19
N VAL A 216 -51.25 -0.85 8.21
CA VAL A 216 -51.00 0.38 8.94
C VAL A 216 -50.78 0.04 10.39
N ILE A 217 -49.62 0.39 10.95
CA ILE A 217 -49.21 0.07 12.32
C ILE A 217 -48.76 1.31 13.08
N ASP A 218 -48.84 1.25 14.40
CA ASP A 218 -48.27 2.27 15.26
C ASP A 218 -46.76 2.19 15.34
N ALA A 219 -46.08 3.33 15.29
CA ALA A 219 -44.67 3.43 15.58
C ALA A 219 -44.44 3.27 17.09
N THR A 220 -43.70 2.22 17.48
CA THR A 220 -43.53 1.81 18.89
C THR A 220 -42.16 2.18 19.48
N GLY A 221 -41.38 3.00 18.77
CA GLY A 221 -40.04 3.38 19.20
C GLY A 221 -38.93 2.38 18.86
N GLY A 222 -39.21 1.36 18.04
CA GLY A 222 -38.28 0.39 17.52
C GLY A 222 -38.08 0.48 16.00
N ALA A 223 -37.00 -0.14 15.50
CA ALA A 223 -36.80 -0.39 14.07
C ALA A 223 -37.66 -1.59 13.65
N ILE A 224 -38.30 -1.52 12.50
CA ILE A 224 -39.21 -2.55 11.99
C ILE A 224 -38.58 -3.16 10.72
N PRO A 225 -38.50 -4.50 10.61
CA PRO A 225 -37.97 -5.17 9.40
C PRO A 225 -38.77 -4.76 8.15
N ILE A 226 -38.05 -4.38 7.10
CA ILE A 226 -38.61 -4.06 5.78
C ILE A 226 -38.64 -5.32 4.93
N PRO A 227 -39.82 -5.86 4.61
CA PRO A 227 -39.88 -7.04 3.70
C PRO A 227 -39.23 -6.74 2.35
N ALA A 228 -38.63 -7.76 1.73
CA ALA A 228 -37.97 -7.59 0.42
C ALA A 228 -38.95 -7.02 -0.62
N GLY A 229 -38.51 -6.03 -1.37
CA GLY A 229 -39.28 -5.35 -2.42
C GLY A 229 -40.39 -4.43 -1.91
N LYS A 230 -40.55 -4.25 -0.59
CA LYS A 230 -41.57 -3.36 0.01
C LYS A 230 -40.97 -2.10 0.63
N ALA A 231 -41.82 -1.19 1.06
CA ALA A 231 -41.43 0.04 1.72
C ALA A 231 -42.35 0.39 2.86
N TYR A 232 -41.82 1.12 3.86
CA TYR A 232 -42.62 1.76 4.89
C TYR A 232 -42.67 3.26 4.67
N LEU A 233 -43.87 3.82 4.58
CA LEU A 233 -44.11 5.25 4.68
C LEU A 233 -44.36 5.61 6.15
N TRP A 234 -43.34 6.23 6.81
CA TRP A 234 -43.47 6.69 8.18
C TRP A 234 -44.08 8.09 8.22
N MET A 235 -45.18 8.23 8.93
CA MET A 235 -46.01 9.43 8.97
C MET A 235 -46.18 9.96 10.41
N GLN A 236 -45.80 11.23 10.61
CA GLN A 236 -45.80 11.89 11.93
C GLN A 236 -46.63 13.19 11.93
N GLY A 237 -47.02 13.61 13.12
CA GLY A 237 -47.75 14.86 13.33
C GLY A 237 -49.08 14.89 12.59
N ASN A 238 -49.33 15.93 11.78
CA ASN A 238 -50.57 16.08 11.00
C ASN A 238 -50.69 15.07 9.84
N HIS A 239 -49.65 14.25 9.56
CA HIS A 239 -49.78 13.18 8.61
C HIS A 239 -50.37 11.89 9.21
N VAL A 240 -50.44 11.77 10.53
CA VAL A 240 -50.99 10.58 11.23
C VAL A 240 -52.43 10.31 10.80
N SER A 241 -53.28 11.33 10.78
CA SER A 241 -54.70 11.17 10.38
C SER A 241 -54.88 10.72 8.93
N LYS A 242 -53.90 11.04 8.06
CA LYS A 242 -53.91 10.57 6.68
C LYS A 242 -53.49 9.08 6.59
N ALA A 243 -52.58 8.62 7.46
CA ALA A 243 -52.24 7.20 7.54
C ALA A 243 -53.42 6.38 8.12
N GLU A 244 -54.14 6.91 9.11
CA GLU A 244 -55.31 6.27 9.71
C GLU A 244 -56.49 6.14 8.73
N ALA A 245 -56.54 6.99 7.72
CA ALA A 245 -57.53 6.89 6.66
C ALA A 245 -57.19 5.82 5.59
N MET A 246 -55.96 5.27 5.60
CA MET A 246 -55.55 4.20 4.66
C MET A 246 -55.96 2.84 5.22
N GLN A 247 -56.50 1.99 4.35
CA GLN A 247 -56.90 0.61 4.67
C GLN A 247 -56.10 -0.40 3.83
N PRO A 248 -55.86 -1.62 4.34
CA PRO A 248 -55.32 -2.69 3.52
C PRO A 248 -56.11 -2.88 2.24
N GLY A 249 -55.41 -2.90 1.10
CA GLY A 249 -55.98 -2.96 -0.25
C GLY A 249 -56.12 -1.61 -0.94
N ASP A 250 -56.00 -0.49 -0.24
CA ASP A 250 -56.02 0.84 -0.88
C ASP A 250 -54.80 1.02 -1.79
N VAL A 251 -55.01 1.80 -2.88
CA VAL A 251 -53.93 2.18 -3.78
C VAL A 251 -53.34 3.52 -3.34
N VAL A 252 -52.01 3.55 -3.24
CA VAL A 252 -51.22 4.74 -2.96
C VAL A 252 -50.24 4.95 -4.08
N ASP A 253 -50.30 6.05 -4.78
CA ASP A 253 -49.37 6.41 -5.84
C ASP A 253 -48.19 7.19 -5.26
N ILE A 254 -46.99 6.65 -5.41
CA ILE A 254 -45.75 7.34 -5.02
C ILE A 254 -45.15 7.97 -6.26
N SER A 255 -44.88 9.28 -6.22
CA SER A 255 -44.32 10.03 -7.34
C SER A 255 -42.99 10.67 -6.95
N PHE A 256 -41.99 10.51 -7.77
CA PHE A 256 -40.67 11.18 -7.67
C PHE A 256 -40.42 12.08 -8.87
N LYS A 257 -39.71 13.21 -8.60
CA LYS A 257 -39.16 14.09 -9.63
C LYS A 257 -37.78 14.55 -9.21
N VAL A 258 -36.78 14.21 -9.98
CA VAL A 258 -35.39 14.68 -9.84
C VAL A 258 -35.08 15.62 -10.98
N ARG A 259 -34.50 16.78 -10.70
CA ARG A 259 -34.27 17.84 -11.68
C ARG A 259 -32.95 18.54 -11.48
N LEU A 260 -32.32 18.93 -12.59
CA LEU A 260 -31.25 19.90 -12.58
C LEU A 260 -31.81 21.27 -12.21
N ARG A 261 -31.24 21.93 -11.19
CA ARG A 261 -31.69 23.25 -10.75
C ARG A 261 -31.56 24.30 -11.84
N GLN A 262 -30.49 24.25 -12.61
CA GLN A 262 -30.23 25.20 -13.69
C GLN A 262 -31.14 24.98 -14.92
N TYR A 263 -31.62 23.75 -15.09
CA TYR A 263 -32.46 23.38 -16.23
C TYR A 263 -33.70 22.60 -15.74
N PRO A 264 -34.61 23.27 -15.00
CA PRO A 264 -35.73 22.60 -14.30
C PRO A 264 -36.75 21.95 -15.25
N ASP A 265 -36.80 22.40 -16.49
CA ASP A 265 -37.73 21.89 -17.53
C ASP A 265 -37.07 20.75 -18.35
N LYS A 266 -35.77 20.52 -18.19
CA LYS A 266 -35.07 19.43 -18.87
C LYS A 266 -35.33 18.13 -18.12
N GLU A 267 -35.99 17.18 -18.78
CA GLU A 267 -36.06 15.81 -18.25
C GLU A 267 -34.75 15.08 -18.53
N VAL A 268 -34.15 14.49 -17.49
CA VAL A 268 -32.92 13.72 -17.55
C VAL A 268 -33.16 12.35 -16.94
N ALA A 269 -32.90 11.30 -17.71
CA ALA A 269 -32.95 9.92 -17.23
C ALA A 269 -31.61 9.60 -16.50
N PHE A 270 -31.51 10.02 -15.25
CA PHE A 270 -30.31 9.78 -14.44
C PHE A 270 -30.07 8.30 -14.24
N LYS A 271 -28.88 7.82 -14.59
CA LYS A 271 -28.40 6.46 -14.28
C LYS A 271 -27.71 6.44 -12.92
N GLU A 272 -26.72 7.32 -12.73
CA GLU A 272 -25.95 7.41 -11.48
C GLU A 272 -25.91 8.86 -11.00
N MET A 273 -25.95 9.05 -9.68
CA MET A 273 -25.76 10.35 -9.03
C MET A 273 -25.13 10.13 -7.66
N VAL A 274 -24.07 10.83 -7.38
CA VAL A 274 -23.50 10.99 -6.04
C VAL A 274 -23.41 12.47 -5.74
N GLY A 275 -23.90 12.85 -4.57
CA GLY A 275 -23.78 14.21 -4.11
C GLY A 275 -22.37 14.56 -3.69
N GLY A 276 -22.14 15.83 -3.47
CA GLY A 276 -20.88 16.35 -3.01
C GLY A 276 -21.07 17.31 -1.84
N SER A 277 -20.13 18.23 -1.70
CA SER A 277 -20.31 19.36 -0.77
C SER A 277 -21.30 20.37 -1.34
N ASN A 278 -21.59 21.43 -0.61
CA ASN A 278 -22.36 22.55 -1.18
C ASN A 278 -21.64 23.31 -2.33
N HIS A 279 -20.38 22.92 -2.68
CA HIS A 279 -19.49 23.74 -3.48
C HIS A 279 -19.35 23.17 -4.91
N LEU A 280 -19.84 23.94 -5.87
CA LEU A 280 -19.49 23.82 -7.27
C LEU A 280 -18.12 24.49 -7.47
N ILE A 281 -17.13 23.75 -7.98
CA ILE A 281 -15.80 24.31 -8.26
C ILE A 281 -15.84 25.14 -9.51
N MET A 282 -16.31 24.56 -10.62
CA MET A 282 -16.34 25.19 -11.93
C MET A 282 -17.65 24.93 -12.67
N ARG A 283 -18.06 25.90 -13.48
CA ARG A 283 -19.15 25.80 -14.44
C ARG A 283 -18.78 26.52 -15.74
N ASN A 284 -18.80 25.77 -16.85
CA ASN A 284 -18.44 26.29 -18.19
C ASN A 284 -17.10 27.06 -18.21
N GLY A 285 -16.09 26.52 -17.51
CA GLY A 285 -14.77 27.15 -17.42
C GLY A 285 -14.66 28.30 -16.42
N VAL A 286 -15.74 28.63 -15.70
CA VAL A 286 -15.74 29.71 -14.70
C VAL A 286 -15.72 29.15 -13.30
N PHE A 287 -14.81 29.64 -12.45
CA PHE A 287 -14.78 29.32 -11.03
C PHE A 287 -16.03 29.85 -10.32
N MET A 288 -16.60 29.04 -9.45
CA MET A 288 -17.94 29.31 -8.86
C MET A 288 -17.87 29.69 -7.39
N GLU A 289 -17.40 28.78 -6.54
CA GLU A 289 -17.55 28.87 -5.08
C GLU A 289 -16.24 28.50 -4.39
N ASP A 290 -15.77 29.35 -3.50
CA ASP A 290 -14.52 29.13 -2.77
C ASP A 290 -14.73 28.43 -1.43
N TRP A 291 -13.72 27.64 -1.09
CA TRP A 291 -13.46 27.14 0.25
C TRP A 291 -11.95 27.29 0.46
N ALA A 292 -11.59 28.40 1.11
CA ALA A 292 -10.20 28.90 1.14
C ALA A 292 -9.26 28.07 2.03
N GLU A 293 -9.78 27.15 2.82
CA GLU A 293 -8.94 26.24 3.61
C GLU A 293 -8.37 25.12 2.75
N ARG A 294 -7.07 24.84 2.97
CA ARG A 294 -6.38 23.73 2.31
C ARG A 294 -6.74 22.42 2.97
N HIS A 295 -7.22 21.49 2.17
CA HIS A 295 -7.55 20.12 2.59
C HIS A 295 -7.13 19.12 1.53
N PRO A 296 -6.93 17.82 1.89
CA PRO A 296 -7.05 16.74 0.92
C PRO A 296 -8.44 16.83 0.27
N ARG A 297 -8.51 16.59 -1.05
CA ARG A 297 -9.77 16.73 -1.80
C ARG A 297 -10.02 15.51 -2.66
N THR A 298 -11.30 15.13 -2.79
CA THR A 298 -11.80 14.29 -3.87
C THR A 298 -12.74 15.14 -4.69
N CYS A 299 -12.49 15.21 -5.98
CA CYS A 299 -13.25 16.07 -6.91
C CYS A 299 -13.52 15.32 -8.20
N ILE A 300 -14.61 15.70 -8.89
CA ILE A 300 -14.95 15.18 -10.22
C ILE A 300 -15.19 16.35 -11.14
N GLY A 301 -14.68 16.25 -12.37
CA GLY A 301 -14.94 17.22 -13.42
C GLY A 301 -15.11 16.56 -14.77
N PHE A 302 -15.56 17.31 -15.78
CA PHE A 302 -15.66 16.84 -17.16
C PHE A 302 -15.36 17.94 -18.17
N ASN A 303 -14.90 17.52 -19.37
CA ASN A 303 -14.53 18.41 -20.48
C ASN A 303 -15.74 19.04 -21.19
N ALA A 304 -15.48 19.98 -22.10
CA ALA A 304 -16.52 20.73 -22.82
C ALA A 304 -17.40 19.81 -23.67
N ASP A 305 -16.84 18.80 -24.31
CA ASP A 305 -17.54 17.87 -25.20
C ASP A 305 -18.35 16.81 -24.41
N SER A 306 -18.20 16.78 -23.09
CA SER A 306 -18.86 15.79 -22.24
C SER A 306 -18.45 14.34 -22.55
N THR A 307 -17.24 14.14 -23.05
CA THR A 307 -16.68 12.83 -23.41
C THR A 307 -15.72 12.29 -22.37
N LEU A 308 -15.03 13.18 -21.64
CA LEU A 308 -14.05 12.81 -20.62
C LEU A 308 -14.51 13.26 -19.24
N VAL A 309 -14.44 12.34 -18.27
CA VAL A 309 -14.64 12.62 -16.85
C VAL A 309 -13.31 12.42 -16.10
N TYR A 310 -12.98 13.38 -15.26
CA TYR A 310 -11.77 13.39 -14.45
C TYR A 310 -12.14 13.15 -12.98
N PHE A 311 -11.70 12.04 -12.42
CA PHE A 311 -11.68 11.80 -10.99
C PHE A 311 -10.32 12.26 -10.47
N VAL A 312 -10.32 13.21 -9.56
CA VAL A 312 -9.11 13.84 -9.04
C VAL A 312 -9.07 13.70 -7.54
N VAL A 313 -8.05 13.03 -7.02
CA VAL A 313 -7.75 12.97 -5.59
C VAL A 313 -6.45 13.71 -5.33
N ILE A 314 -6.51 14.69 -4.43
CA ILE A 314 -5.43 15.56 -4.06
C ILE A 314 -5.08 15.25 -2.61
N ASP A 315 -3.84 14.85 -2.37
CA ASP A 315 -3.34 14.58 -1.03
C ASP A 315 -3.18 15.87 -0.21
N GLY A 316 -3.10 15.75 1.09
CA GLY A 316 -2.88 16.89 1.96
C GLY A 316 -2.64 16.53 3.41
N ARG A 317 -2.36 17.55 4.26
CA ARG A 317 -2.09 17.44 5.69
C ARG A 317 -0.77 16.75 6.04
N TRP A 318 0.19 16.72 5.14
CA TRP A 318 1.55 16.22 5.36
C TRP A 318 2.58 17.05 4.59
N SER A 319 3.87 16.87 4.89
CA SER A 319 4.94 17.75 4.39
C SER A 319 5.08 17.77 2.87
N GLU A 320 4.82 16.64 2.21
CA GLU A 320 4.94 16.50 0.75
C GLU A 320 3.65 16.87 -0.01
N SER A 321 2.54 17.07 0.69
CA SER A 321 1.30 17.56 0.10
C SER A 321 0.46 18.31 1.12
N LEU A 322 0.30 19.62 0.91
CA LEU A 322 -0.44 20.51 1.82
C LEU A 322 -1.95 20.48 1.60
N GLY A 323 -2.40 19.93 0.47
CA GLY A 323 -3.78 20.04 0.00
C GLY A 323 -4.03 21.37 -0.70
N VAL A 324 -5.27 21.56 -1.15
CA VAL A 324 -5.67 22.72 -1.97
C VAL A 324 -6.92 23.41 -1.46
N THR A 325 -7.04 24.72 -1.78
CA THR A 325 -8.29 25.47 -1.79
C THR A 325 -9.15 25.04 -2.99
N LEU A 326 -10.43 25.39 -3.03
CA LEU A 326 -11.24 25.08 -4.22
C LEU A 326 -10.82 25.91 -5.43
N LYS A 327 -10.29 27.09 -5.22
CA LYS A 327 -9.79 27.94 -6.30
C LYS A 327 -8.54 27.34 -6.97
N GLU A 328 -7.64 26.76 -6.19
CA GLU A 328 -6.50 26.00 -6.71
C GLU A 328 -6.95 24.71 -7.41
N ALA A 329 -7.94 24.00 -6.87
CA ALA A 329 -8.53 22.84 -7.53
C ALA A 329 -9.12 23.19 -8.91
N ALA A 330 -9.75 24.37 -9.06
CA ALA A 330 -10.22 24.85 -10.36
C ALA A 330 -9.07 25.00 -11.37
N GLY A 331 -7.91 25.46 -10.92
CA GLY A 331 -6.70 25.53 -11.74
C GLY A 331 -6.24 24.17 -12.24
N ILE A 332 -6.26 23.14 -11.37
CA ILE A 332 -5.94 21.75 -11.72
C ILE A 332 -6.93 21.27 -12.81
N PHE A 333 -8.23 21.44 -12.62
CA PHE A 333 -9.24 21.03 -13.60
C PHE A 333 -9.09 21.76 -14.92
N THR A 334 -8.73 23.05 -14.89
CA THR A 334 -8.45 23.83 -16.12
C THR A 334 -7.25 23.23 -16.85
N ALA A 335 -6.18 22.87 -16.16
CA ALA A 335 -5.00 22.25 -16.75
C ALA A 335 -5.31 20.86 -17.35
N LEU A 336 -6.23 20.10 -16.75
CA LEU A 336 -6.72 18.83 -17.26
C LEU A 336 -7.71 18.98 -18.44
N GLY A 337 -8.17 20.21 -18.75
CA GLY A 337 -9.15 20.46 -19.82
C GLY A 337 -10.61 20.33 -19.41
N ALA A 338 -10.90 20.23 -18.12
CA ALA A 338 -12.26 20.23 -17.62
C ALA A 338 -12.86 21.65 -17.63
N VAL A 339 -14.17 21.72 -17.87
CA VAL A 339 -14.93 22.98 -17.82
C VAL A 339 -15.99 22.99 -16.70
N ASN A 340 -16.35 21.83 -16.19
CA ASN A 340 -17.25 21.68 -15.05
C ASN A 340 -16.59 20.82 -13.99
N ALA A 341 -16.70 21.19 -12.70
CA ALA A 341 -16.14 20.42 -11.59
C ALA A 341 -16.92 20.63 -10.29
N VAL A 342 -16.96 19.60 -9.48
CA VAL A 342 -17.59 19.57 -8.14
C VAL A 342 -16.65 18.97 -7.11
N ASN A 343 -16.70 19.52 -5.88
CA ASN A 343 -16.00 18.94 -4.74
C ASN A 343 -16.88 17.88 -4.05
N LEU A 344 -16.29 16.73 -3.78
CA LEU A 344 -16.87 15.65 -2.98
C LEU A 344 -16.36 15.70 -1.53
N ASP A 345 -16.55 14.61 -0.76
CA ASP A 345 -15.98 14.51 0.57
C ASP A 345 -14.46 14.39 0.51
N GLY A 346 -13.79 15.21 1.29
CA GLY A 346 -12.36 15.35 1.33
C GLY A 346 -11.74 14.91 2.66
N GLY A 347 -10.56 15.47 2.97
CA GLY A 347 -9.86 15.17 4.20
C GLY A 347 -9.48 13.69 4.31
N GLY A 348 -9.73 13.08 5.47
CA GLY A 348 -9.45 11.67 5.70
C GLY A 348 -10.30 10.70 4.87
N SER A 349 -11.38 11.17 4.21
CA SER A 349 -12.20 10.35 3.32
C SER A 349 -11.59 10.22 1.91
N SER A 350 -10.65 11.12 1.52
CA SER A 350 -10.04 11.11 0.18
C SER A 350 -9.32 9.80 -0.09
N CYS A 351 -9.81 9.05 -1.09
CA CYS A 351 -9.26 7.77 -1.47
C CYS A 351 -9.52 7.50 -2.96
N MET A 352 -8.47 7.05 -3.66
CA MET A 352 -8.54 6.51 -5.01
C MET A 352 -7.90 5.14 -5.03
N VAL A 353 -8.63 4.16 -5.57
CA VAL A 353 -8.14 2.80 -5.81
C VAL A 353 -8.05 2.59 -7.30
N VAL A 354 -6.92 2.09 -7.78
CA VAL A 354 -6.69 1.74 -9.19
C VAL A 354 -6.06 0.35 -9.24
N ASN A 355 -6.69 -0.58 -9.94
CA ASN A 355 -6.21 -1.97 -10.07
C ASN A 355 -5.82 -2.59 -8.71
N ASP A 356 -6.71 -2.48 -7.71
CA ASP A 356 -6.59 -2.98 -6.33
C ASP A 356 -5.66 -2.18 -5.40
N GLU A 357 -4.91 -1.23 -5.92
CA GLU A 357 -3.95 -0.45 -5.15
C GLU A 357 -4.52 0.92 -4.76
N VAL A 358 -4.32 1.34 -3.52
CA VAL A 358 -4.60 2.71 -3.09
C VAL A 358 -3.46 3.59 -3.61
N VAL A 359 -3.80 4.50 -4.54
CA VAL A 359 -2.79 5.28 -5.28
C VAL A 359 -2.53 6.66 -4.70
N ASN A 360 -3.28 7.08 -3.68
CA ASN A 360 -3.07 8.33 -2.96
C ASN A 360 -2.61 8.07 -1.50
N HIS A 361 -2.20 9.12 -0.79
CA HIS A 361 -1.82 9.03 0.62
C HIS A 361 -2.99 9.44 1.54
N PRO A 362 -3.72 8.49 2.17
CA PRO A 362 -4.82 8.80 3.07
C PRO A 362 -4.35 9.62 4.28
N SER A 363 -4.90 10.81 4.48
CA SER A 363 -4.45 11.74 5.53
C SER A 363 -4.73 11.27 6.96
N ASP A 364 -5.50 10.20 7.16
CA ASP A 364 -5.73 9.54 8.46
C ASP A 364 -4.69 8.43 8.75
N GLY A 365 -3.73 8.21 7.84
CA GLY A 365 -2.76 7.12 7.92
C GLY A 365 -3.31 5.74 7.49
N ALA A 366 -4.61 5.65 7.23
CA ALA A 366 -5.29 4.45 6.72
C ALA A 366 -6.54 4.86 5.91
N VAL A 367 -7.00 3.96 5.04
CA VAL A 367 -8.22 4.19 4.26
C VAL A 367 -9.44 4.22 5.18
N ARG A 368 -10.18 5.31 5.15
CA ARG A 368 -11.40 5.49 5.95
C ARG A 368 -12.57 4.75 5.33
N ALA A 369 -13.41 4.12 6.17
CA ALA A 369 -14.70 3.63 5.76
C ALA A 369 -15.66 4.82 5.56
N VAL A 370 -16.30 4.93 4.39
CA VAL A 370 -17.15 6.04 3.96
C VAL A 370 -18.53 5.55 3.53
N GLY A 371 -19.50 6.47 3.43
CA GLY A 371 -20.89 6.12 3.15
C GLY A 371 -21.13 5.66 1.72
N ASN A 372 -20.43 6.25 0.74
CA ASN A 372 -20.61 5.96 -0.69
C ASN A 372 -19.41 6.37 -1.53
N GLY A 373 -19.50 6.10 -2.84
CA GLY A 373 -18.52 6.52 -3.84
C GLY A 373 -18.88 6.05 -5.25
N PHE A 374 -17.87 6.04 -6.11
CA PHE A 374 -17.97 5.53 -7.47
C PHE A 374 -17.03 4.35 -7.71
N THR A 375 -17.43 3.45 -8.59
CA THR A 375 -16.60 2.35 -9.10
C THR A 375 -16.67 2.30 -10.61
N LEU A 376 -15.54 2.03 -11.25
CA LEU A 376 -15.42 1.81 -12.70
C LEU A 376 -15.27 0.31 -12.96
N TYR A 377 -16.05 -0.23 -13.88
CA TYR A 377 -16.06 -1.64 -14.22
C TYR A 377 -15.76 -1.84 -15.70
N SER A 378 -14.85 -2.75 -16.00
CA SER A 378 -14.66 -3.24 -17.36
C SER A 378 -15.77 -4.24 -17.71
N THR A 379 -16.44 -4.00 -18.86
CA THR A 379 -17.37 -4.93 -19.49
C THR A 379 -16.77 -5.53 -20.77
N ALA A 380 -15.45 -5.34 -20.98
CA ALA A 380 -14.76 -5.89 -22.13
C ALA A 380 -14.85 -7.41 -22.17
N PRO A 381 -15.00 -8.00 -23.36
CA PRO A 381 -14.91 -9.45 -23.51
C PRO A 381 -13.58 -9.98 -22.98
N ALA A 382 -13.59 -11.20 -22.42
CA ALA A 382 -12.38 -11.88 -22.00
C ALA A 382 -11.42 -12.01 -23.20
N ASP A 383 -10.19 -11.52 -23.01
CA ASP A 383 -9.13 -11.55 -24.01
C ASP A 383 -7.79 -11.63 -23.27
N ASP A 384 -7.09 -12.74 -23.41
CA ASP A 384 -5.78 -12.99 -22.78
C ASP A 384 -4.60 -12.69 -23.70
N GLY A 385 -4.88 -12.30 -24.95
CA GLY A 385 -3.86 -11.87 -25.91
C GLY A 385 -3.25 -10.52 -25.53
N ILE A 386 -1.95 -10.35 -25.81
CA ILE A 386 -1.31 -9.03 -25.73
C ILE A 386 -1.57 -8.31 -27.05
N GLY A 387 -2.25 -7.18 -26.99
CA GLY A 387 -2.57 -6.33 -28.14
C GLY A 387 -1.94 -4.94 -28.07
N MET A 388 -1.39 -4.57 -26.91
CA MET A 388 -0.77 -3.26 -26.67
C MET A 388 0.36 -3.40 -25.66
N LEU A 389 1.41 -2.63 -25.83
CA LEU A 389 2.51 -2.47 -24.88
C LEU A 389 2.54 -1.04 -24.34
N HIS A 390 3.02 -0.89 -23.12
CA HIS A 390 3.33 0.40 -22.53
C HIS A 390 4.55 0.23 -21.63
N PHE A 391 5.52 1.14 -21.68
CA PHE A 391 6.59 1.12 -20.68
C PHE A 391 6.01 1.30 -19.28
N GLU A 392 6.65 0.74 -18.27
CA GLU A 392 6.30 0.98 -16.87
C GLU A 392 6.10 2.48 -16.65
N PRO A 393 4.94 2.94 -16.12
CA PRO A 393 4.59 4.37 -16.11
C PRO A 393 5.33 5.13 -15.00
N ARG A 394 6.65 5.31 -15.13
CA ARG A 394 7.52 6.04 -14.21
C ARG A 394 8.21 7.21 -14.92
N CYS A 395 8.90 8.05 -14.15
CA CYS A 395 9.79 9.06 -14.73
C CYS A 395 11.00 8.41 -15.41
N TYR A 396 11.34 8.89 -16.60
CA TYR A 396 12.45 8.40 -17.43
C TYR A 396 13.58 9.42 -17.52
N ASN A 397 13.86 10.14 -16.44
CA ASN A 397 15.06 10.92 -16.26
C ASN A 397 16.16 10.01 -15.72
N VAL A 398 17.19 9.73 -16.50
CA VAL A 398 18.22 8.73 -16.23
C VAL A 398 19.56 9.44 -16.13
N SER A 399 20.36 9.10 -15.13
CA SER A 399 21.71 9.64 -14.97
C SER A 399 22.65 9.19 -16.10
N ILE A 400 23.61 10.04 -16.50
CA ILE A 400 24.68 9.62 -17.41
C ILE A 400 25.37 8.36 -16.86
N SER A 401 25.73 7.45 -17.77
CA SER A 401 26.41 6.19 -17.46
C SER A 401 25.62 5.27 -16.49
N ALA A 402 24.33 5.50 -16.31
CA ALA A 402 23.49 4.58 -15.55
C ALA A 402 23.22 3.29 -16.33
N SER A 403 23.09 2.19 -15.61
CA SER A 403 22.65 0.91 -16.13
C SER A 403 21.34 0.49 -15.49
N LEU A 404 20.33 0.19 -16.32
CA LEU A 404 19.02 -0.19 -15.82
C LEU A 404 18.24 -1.08 -16.78
N ARG A 405 17.30 -1.86 -16.24
CA ARG A 405 16.38 -2.65 -17.04
C ARG A 405 15.02 -1.95 -17.07
N PHE A 406 14.50 -1.77 -18.27
CA PHE A 406 13.15 -1.26 -18.44
C PHE A 406 12.14 -2.40 -18.39
N LYS A 407 11.05 -2.17 -17.68
CA LYS A 407 9.88 -3.04 -17.70
C LYS A 407 8.87 -2.54 -18.71
N VAL A 408 8.23 -3.46 -19.39
CA VAL A 408 7.14 -3.17 -20.33
C VAL A 408 5.89 -3.90 -19.86
N TRP A 409 4.80 -3.15 -19.74
CA TRP A 409 3.52 -3.69 -19.37
C TRP A 409 2.76 -4.14 -20.62
N GLY A 410 2.20 -5.33 -20.56
CA GLY A 410 1.38 -5.91 -21.63
C GLY A 410 -0.11 -5.75 -21.33
N TYR A 411 -0.84 -5.21 -22.27
CA TYR A 411 -2.29 -5.04 -22.20
C TYR A 411 -2.95 -5.82 -23.33
N ASN A 412 -4.21 -6.27 -23.10
CA ASN A 412 -5.01 -6.75 -24.21
C ASN A 412 -5.48 -5.58 -25.11
N ARG A 413 -6.13 -5.90 -26.22
CA ARG A 413 -6.64 -4.87 -27.17
C ARG A 413 -7.69 -3.91 -26.60
N TYR A 414 -8.24 -4.22 -25.43
CA TYR A 414 -9.21 -3.38 -24.73
C TYR A 414 -8.58 -2.46 -23.68
N GLY A 415 -7.25 -2.50 -23.49
CA GLY A 415 -6.54 -1.72 -22.47
C GLY A 415 -6.59 -2.32 -21.08
N VAL A 416 -6.95 -3.59 -20.96
CA VAL A 416 -6.89 -4.33 -19.67
C VAL A 416 -5.48 -4.85 -19.46
N LEU A 417 -4.86 -4.49 -18.34
CA LEU A 417 -3.54 -4.94 -17.97
C LEU A 417 -3.51 -6.46 -17.80
N LYS A 418 -2.58 -7.14 -18.47
CA LYS A 418 -2.37 -8.58 -18.39
C LYS A 418 -1.05 -8.95 -17.73
N ASN A 419 -0.02 -8.14 -17.95
CA ASN A 419 1.31 -8.44 -17.44
C ASN A 419 2.09 -7.15 -17.13
N ARG A 420 2.61 -7.01 -15.93
CA ARG A 420 3.44 -5.85 -15.50
C ARG A 420 4.92 -5.99 -15.86
N ASP A 421 5.31 -7.11 -16.43
CA ASP A 421 6.66 -7.38 -16.93
C ASP A 421 6.59 -8.33 -18.12
N GLN A 422 6.19 -7.78 -19.28
CA GLN A 422 5.97 -8.55 -20.49
C GLN A 422 7.29 -9.08 -21.01
N GLN A 423 7.43 -10.40 -20.96
CA GLN A 423 8.62 -11.09 -21.46
C GLN A 423 8.59 -11.23 -22.98
N GLY A 424 9.77 -11.46 -23.58
CA GLY A 424 9.93 -11.65 -25.03
C GLY A 424 9.91 -10.36 -25.83
N CYS A 425 9.98 -9.20 -25.18
CA CYS A 425 10.15 -7.92 -25.84
C CYS A 425 11.61 -7.75 -26.30
N THR A 426 11.77 -7.17 -27.48
CA THR A 426 13.07 -6.66 -27.97
C THR A 426 13.13 -5.16 -27.75
N PHE A 427 14.30 -4.66 -27.37
CA PHE A 427 14.53 -3.26 -27.01
C PHE A 427 15.47 -2.60 -28.00
N SER A 428 15.23 -1.32 -28.26
CA SER A 428 16.15 -0.45 -28.99
C SER A 428 16.02 0.99 -28.51
N CYS A 429 16.93 1.87 -28.90
CA CYS A 429 16.88 3.28 -28.55
C CYS A 429 17.52 4.15 -29.61
N ASP A 430 17.25 5.45 -29.52
CA ASP A 430 17.99 6.44 -30.27
C ASP A 430 19.48 6.43 -29.84
N PRO A 431 20.44 6.43 -30.77
CA PRO A 431 21.87 6.23 -30.44
C PRO A 431 22.44 7.28 -29.46
N GLN A 432 21.87 8.47 -29.42
CA GLN A 432 22.37 9.55 -28.55
C GLN A 432 22.04 9.33 -27.07
N VAL A 433 21.04 8.49 -26.71
CA VAL A 433 20.67 8.28 -25.33
C VAL A 433 21.36 7.09 -24.68
N GLY A 434 21.95 6.19 -25.49
CA GLY A 434 22.64 5.01 -25.00
C GLY A 434 22.52 3.82 -25.95
N HIS A 435 22.60 2.63 -25.39
CA HIS A 435 22.41 1.37 -26.13
C HIS A 435 21.86 0.29 -25.20
N PHE A 436 21.30 -0.76 -25.80
CA PHE A 436 20.93 -1.98 -25.07
C PHE A 436 21.97 -3.07 -25.33
N THR A 437 22.32 -3.83 -24.30
CA THR A 437 23.07 -5.06 -24.39
C THR A 437 22.21 -6.19 -24.95
N ASP A 438 22.81 -7.29 -25.37
CA ASP A 438 22.08 -8.45 -25.94
C ASP A 438 21.10 -9.09 -24.95
N ASP A 439 21.34 -8.94 -23.63
CA ASP A 439 20.46 -9.41 -22.56
C ASP A 439 19.43 -8.37 -22.10
N GLY A 440 19.32 -7.23 -22.82
CA GLY A 440 18.29 -6.21 -22.60
C GLY A 440 18.58 -5.22 -21.46
N LEU A 441 19.84 -5.11 -21.00
CA LEU A 441 20.27 -4.05 -20.09
C LEU A 441 20.50 -2.77 -20.90
N PHE A 442 19.87 -1.66 -20.48
CA PHE A 442 20.14 -0.34 -21.06
C PHE A 442 21.35 0.29 -20.38
N ILE A 443 22.27 0.77 -21.18
CA ILE A 443 23.43 1.56 -20.74
C ILE A 443 23.24 2.98 -21.27
N ALA A 444 23.06 3.92 -20.35
CA ALA A 444 22.86 5.33 -20.69
C ALA A 444 24.14 5.96 -21.28
N SER A 445 23.96 6.93 -22.14
CA SER A 445 25.05 7.74 -22.70
C SER A 445 25.89 8.39 -21.59
N GLY A 446 27.19 8.52 -21.82
CA GLY A 446 28.12 9.26 -20.95
C GLY A 446 27.97 10.79 -21.03
N VAL A 447 27.06 11.30 -21.86
CA VAL A 447 26.78 12.73 -22.03
C VAL A 447 25.26 12.97 -21.99
N PRO A 448 24.81 14.15 -21.51
CA PRO A 448 23.40 14.50 -21.51
C PRO A 448 22.79 14.45 -22.92
N ALA A 449 21.60 13.86 -23.02
CA ALA A 449 20.87 13.70 -24.28
C ALA A 449 19.36 13.52 -24.03
N VAL A 450 18.57 13.78 -25.04
CA VAL A 450 17.12 13.47 -25.07
C VAL A 450 16.83 12.64 -26.33
N GLY A 451 16.07 11.59 -26.17
CA GLY A 451 15.67 10.70 -27.27
C GLY A 451 14.61 9.70 -26.81
N LYS A 452 14.45 8.63 -27.54
CA LYS A 452 13.44 7.62 -27.27
C LYS A 452 14.05 6.25 -27.07
N ILE A 453 13.38 5.47 -26.23
CA ILE A 453 13.54 4.02 -26.14
C ILE A 453 12.31 3.36 -26.75
N TYR A 454 12.50 2.19 -27.31
CA TYR A 454 11.45 1.42 -28.00
C TYR A 454 11.42 0.01 -27.46
N ALA A 455 10.24 -0.57 -27.39
CA ALA A 455 10.07 -1.99 -27.11
C ALA A 455 9.09 -2.59 -28.12
N SER A 456 9.34 -3.80 -28.58
CA SER A 456 8.48 -4.52 -29.50
C SER A 456 8.26 -5.97 -29.07
N LEU A 457 7.04 -6.46 -29.26
CA LEU A 457 6.65 -7.86 -29.10
C LEU A 457 6.25 -8.40 -30.48
N GLY A 458 7.13 -9.19 -31.08
CA GLY A 458 7.00 -9.54 -32.52
C GLY A 458 7.10 -8.31 -33.40
N ASP A 459 6.57 -8.43 -34.63
CA ASP A 459 6.72 -7.39 -35.67
C ASP A 459 5.62 -6.28 -35.63
N SER A 460 4.59 -6.43 -34.81
CA SER A 460 3.38 -5.60 -34.92
C SER A 460 2.97 -4.84 -33.66
N ILE A 461 3.49 -5.22 -32.48
CA ILE A 461 3.15 -4.56 -31.22
C ILE A 461 4.37 -3.79 -30.74
N VAL A 462 4.34 -2.48 -30.86
CA VAL A 462 5.47 -1.58 -30.56
C VAL A 462 5.01 -0.49 -29.59
N THR A 463 5.88 -0.11 -28.68
CA THR A 463 5.72 1.07 -27.81
C THR A 463 6.99 1.90 -27.80
N GLU A 464 6.84 3.18 -27.50
CA GLU A 464 7.97 4.10 -27.33
C GLU A 464 7.81 4.93 -26.08
N GLN A 465 8.94 5.34 -25.50
CA GLN A 465 8.98 6.23 -24.34
C GLN A 465 10.14 7.21 -24.49
N GLN A 466 9.87 8.49 -24.25
CA GLN A 466 10.94 9.49 -24.19
C GLN A 466 11.79 9.25 -22.95
N VAL A 467 13.11 9.31 -23.10
CA VAL A 467 14.10 9.25 -22.04
C VAL A 467 14.99 10.51 -22.08
N CYS A 468 15.29 11.04 -20.93
CA CYS A 468 16.19 12.18 -20.77
C CYS A 468 17.42 11.72 -19.98
N ILE A 469 18.60 11.79 -20.61
CA ILE A 469 19.88 11.50 -19.98
C ILE A 469 20.45 12.82 -19.47
N PHE A 470 20.76 12.91 -18.20
CA PHE A 470 21.23 14.16 -17.58
C PHE A 470 22.40 13.93 -16.65
N ASN A 471 23.18 14.95 -16.37
CA ASN A 471 24.30 14.87 -15.42
C ASN A 471 23.78 15.08 -13.99
N ALA A 472 23.58 13.96 -13.29
CA ALA A 472 23.13 13.98 -11.90
C ALA A 472 24.29 14.20 -10.93
N ASP A 473 24.00 14.75 -9.76
CA ASP A 473 24.92 14.68 -8.63
C ASP A 473 25.07 13.21 -8.22
N LYS A 474 26.29 12.79 -7.94
CA LYS A 474 26.60 11.40 -7.60
C LYS A 474 26.90 11.28 -6.12
N THR A 475 26.46 10.21 -5.50
CA THR A 475 26.78 9.87 -4.12
C THR A 475 26.87 8.36 -3.93
N LEU A 476 27.57 7.93 -2.89
CA LEU A 476 27.52 6.53 -2.45
C LEU A 476 26.11 6.19 -1.94
N ARG A 477 25.65 4.96 -2.21
CA ARG A 477 24.38 4.48 -1.65
C ARG A 477 24.42 4.39 -0.13
N CYS A 478 25.58 4.09 0.45
CA CYS A 478 25.83 4.11 1.88
C CYS A 478 27.22 4.70 2.17
N ASP A 479 27.40 5.30 3.35
CA ASP A 479 28.69 5.86 3.81
C ASP A 479 29.56 4.85 4.57
N SER A 480 28.99 3.70 4.93
CA SER A 480 29.67 2.62 5.61
C SER A 480 29.08 1.27 5.28
N VAL A 481 29.92 0.24 5.29
CA VAL A 481 29.53 -1.15 5.02
C VAL A 481 30.30 -2.10 5.94
N MET A 482 29.66 -3.20 6.29
CA MET A 482 30.29 -4.33 6.94
C MET A 482 30.36 -5.49 5.95
N ILE A 483 31.54 -6.13 5.85
CA ILE A 483 31.77 -7.29 5.02
C ILE A 483 32.49 -8.39 5.79
N ASP A 484 32.41 -9.60 5.31
CA ASP A 484 33.24 -10.73 5.71
C ASP A 484 33.65 -11.56 4.48
N LYS A 485 34.40 -12.66 4.67
CA LYS A 485 34.88 -13.47 3.56
C LYS A 485 33.76 -14.09 2.69
N LYS A 486 32.58 -14.29 3.24
CA LYS A 486 31.42 -14.87 2.53
C LYS A 486 30.48 -13.81 1.96
N HIS A 487 30.57 -12.57 2.43
CA HIS A 487 29.71 -11.47 2.04
C HIS A 487 30.55 -10.32 1.43
N PRO A 488 31.03 -10.45 0.17
CA PRO A 488 31.64 -9.35 -0.57
C PRO A 488 30.60 -8.28 -0.87
N PHE A 489 31.03 -7.04 -1.07
CA PHE A 489 30.15 -5.91 -1.32
C PHE A 489 30.48 -5.23 -2.64
N THR A 490 29.53 -5.18 -3.57
CA THR A 490 29.64 -4.36 -4.77
C THR A 490 29.37 -2.90 -4.44
N ILE A 491 30.31 -2.02 -4.78
CA ILE A 491 30.13 -0.57 -4.53
C ILE A 491 29.02 -0.06 -5.43
N GLU A 492 28.03 0.60 -4.82
CA GLU A 492 26.91 1.21 -5.53
C GLU A 492 27.00 2.74 -5.45
N VAL A 493 26.99 3.36 -6.62
CA VAL A 493 26.95 4.82 -6.79
C VAL A 493 25.58 5.21 -7.31
N LEU A 494 24.96 6.18 -6.68
CA LEU A 494 23.66 6.72 -7.08
C LEU A 494 23.84 8.06 -7.78
N GLY A 495 23.23 8.21 -8.94
CA GLY A 495 22.99 9.50 -9.56
C GLY A 495 21.66 10.06 -9.00
N ILE A 496 21.72 11.17 -8.28
CA ILE A 496 20.56 11.76 -7.61
C ILE A 496 19.97 12.87 -8.47
N SER A 497 18.65 12.82 -8.66
CA SER A 497 17.87 13.86 -9.30
C SER A 497 16.68 14.28 -8.46
N GLY A 498 15.98 15.32 -8.84
CA GLY A 498 14.67 15.68 -8.28
C GLY A 498 13.57 14.63 -8.50
N TYR A 499 13.87 13.59 -9.30
CA TYR A 499 12.91 12.54 -9.72
C TYR A 499 13.25 11.16 -9.14
N GLY A 500 14.31 11.04 -8.35
CA GLY A 500 14.78 9.79 -7.78
C GLY A 500 16.27 9.59 -7.93
N SER A 501 16.70 8.34 -7.76
CA SER A 501 18.10 7.94 -7.90
C SER A 501 18.22 6.74 -8.83
N ASP A 502 19.23 6.77 -9.71
CA ASP A 502 19.62 5.67 -10.58
C ASP A 502 20.96 5.09 -10.16
N LEU A 503 21.15 3.79 -10.34
CA LEU A 503 22.47 3.18 -10.21
C LEU A 503 23.35 3.63 -11.37
N VAL A 504 24.50 4.20 -11.05
CA VAL A 504 25.53 4.64 -11.99
C VAL A 504 26.64 3.60 -12.00
N ASP A 505 27.23 3.35 -13.17
CA ASP A 505 28.36 2.43 -13.31
C ASP A 505 29.53 2.88 -12.41
N PRO A 506 29.92 2.10 -11.39
CA PRO A 506 31.01 2.46 -10.48
C PRO A 506 32.41 2.52 -11.15
N HIS A 507 32.60 1.94 -12.35
CA HIS A 507 33.86 1.98 -13.07
C HIS A 507 34.23 3.39 -13.59
N ILE A 508 33.29 4.34 -13.65
CA ILE A 508 33.60 5.74 -13.97
C ILE A 508 34.28 6.49 -12.83
N ILE A 509 34.39 5.89 -11.64
CA ILE A 509 35.05 6.41 -10.45
C ILE A 509 36.36 5.68 -10.21
N ASN A 510 37.40 6.43 -9.84
CA ASN A 510 38.68 5.84 -9.45
C ASN A 510 38.64 5.51 -7.95
N TRP A 511 38.70 4.23 -7.64
CA TRP A 511 38.64 3.73 -6.27
C TRP A 511 40.05 3.43 -5.72
N THR A 512 40.27 3.77 -4.46
CA THR A 512 41.49 3.51 -3.71
C THR A 512 41.18 3.00 -2.31
N VAL A 513 41.66 1.81 -1.98
CA VAL A 513 41.57 1.25 -0.61
C VAL A 513 42.74 1.78 0.20
N THR A 514 42.46 2.42 1.34
CA THR A 514 43.47 3.05 2.21
C THR A 514 44.38 1.99 2.88
N ASP A 515 43.79 0.88 3.33
CA ASP A 515 44.55 -0.24 3.90
C ASP A 515 44.15 -1.57 3.22
N PRO A 516 44.94 -2.01 2.23
CA PRO A 516 44.68 -3.26 1.50
C PRO A 516 44.86 -4.53 2.36
N SER A 517 45.44 -4.43 3.55
CA SER A 517 45.55 -5.58 4.47
C SER A 517 44.22 -5.93 5.14
N VAL A 518 43.22 -5.02 5.12
CA VAL A 518 41.89 -5.21 5.69
C VAL A 518 40.89 -5.64 4.61
N CYS A 519 40.84 -4.95 3.49
CA CYS A 519 40.01 -5.33 2.34
C CYS A 519 40.70 -4.97 1.02
N ARG A 520 40.30 -5.60 -0.08
CA ARG A 520 40.70 -5.27 -1.44
C ARG A 520 39.50 -4.99 -2.31
N ILE A 521 39.69 -4.25 -3.37
CA ILE A 521 38.70 -4.05 -4.42
C ILE A 521 39.18 -4.75 -5.69
N ASP A 522 38.31 -5.41 -6.42
CA ASP A 522 38.62 -6.03 -7.72
C ASP A 522 38.19 -5.12 -8.89
N ASP A 523 38.43 -5.63 -10.11
CA ASP A 523 38.12 -4.90 -11.35
C ASP A 523 36.62 -4.72 -11.59
N ASP A 524 35.75 -5.48 -10.93
CA ASP A 524 34.28 -5.34 -10.97
C ASP A 524 33.73 -4.40 -9.87
N CYS A 525 34.61 -3.64 -9.21
CA CYS A 525 34.27 -2.75 -8.09
C CYS A 525 33.66 -3.47 -6.88
N VAL A 526 34.03 -4.75 -6.67
CA VAL A 526 33.61 -5.55 -5.53
C VAL A 526 34.67 -5.52 -4.42
N LEU A 527 34.21 -5.23 -3.19
CA LEU A 527 35.07 -5.26 -2.00
C LEU A 527 35.09 -6.65 -1.39
N HIS A 528 36.30 -7.18 -1.21
CA HIS A 528 36.55 -8.47 -0.59
C HIS A 528 37.28 -8.32 0.73
N ALA A 529 36.80 -9.01 1.76
CA ALA A 529 37.46 -9.05 3.06
C ALA A 529 38.81 -9.80 3.01
N VAL A 530 39.83 -9.22 3.63
CA VAL A 530 41.15 -9.83 3.78
C VAL A 530 41.37 -10.26 5.24
N ALA A 531 41.30 -9.33 6.18
CA ALA A 531 41.43 -9.56 7.62
C ALA A 531 40.51 -8.64 8.43
N ASP A 532 40.18 -9.08 9.63
CA ASP A 532 39.38 -8.27 10.57
C ASP A 532 40.02 -6.90 10.80
N GLY A 533 39.20 -5.83 10.70
CA GLY A 533 39.69 -4.48 10.89
C GLY A 533 38.74 -3.42 10.30
N ARG A 534 39.27 -2.21 10.18
CA ARG A 534 38.60 -1.08 9.57
C ARG A 534 39.53 -0.39 8.57
N THR A 535 38.96 -0.02 7.42
CA THR A 535 39.66 0.78 6.41
C THR A 535 38.67 1.72 5.75
N THR A 536 39.14 2.52 4.82
CA THR A 536 38.29 3.36 3.97
C THR A 536 38.60 3.12 2.51
N VAL A 537 37.58 3.26 1.68
CA VAL A 537 37.67 3.25 0.22
C VAL A 537 37.32 4.63 -0.28
N VAL A 538 38.25 5.29 -0.94
CA VAL A 538 38.09 6.64 -1.48
C VAL A 538 37.76 6.55 -2.94
N GLY A 539 36.65 7.13 -3.36
CA GLY A 539 36.25 7.27 -4.75
C GLY A 539 36.43 8.68 -5.25
N VAL A 540 37.10 8.86 -6.38
CA VAL A 540 37.32 10.16 -7.02
C VAL A 540 36.90 10.07 -8.49
N GLY A 541 35.99 10.93 -8.92
CA GLY A 541 35.49 11.03 -10.28
C GLY A 541 34.98 12.42 -10.61
N GLU A 542 34.39 12.58 -11.79
CA GLU A 542 33.76 13.86 -12.17
C GLU A 542 32.54 14.12 -11.27
N ASN A 543 32.59 15.25 -10.53
CA ASN A 543 31.58 15.62 -9.54
C ASN A 543 31.33 14.55 -8.46
N PHE A 544 32.39 13.77 -8.12
CA PHE A 544 32.32 12.76 -7.08
C PHE A 544 33.65 12.74 -6.29
N ASN A 545 33.58 12.87 -5.00
CA ASN A 545 34.72 12.70 -4.08
C ASN A 545 34.17 12.27 -2.71
N GLU A 546 33.95 10.98 -2.56
CA GLU A 546 33.37 10.42 -1.35
C GLU A 546 34.19 9.25 -0.80
N THR A 547 33.94 8.94 0.45
CA THR A 547 34.68 7.91 1.19
C THR A 547 33.68 6.92 1.79
N LEU A 548 33.86 5.65 1.45
CA LEU A 548 33.14 4.52 2.06
C LEU A 548 33.95 3.95 3.22
N THR A 549 33.39 3.91 4.40
CA THR A 549 33.99 3.23 5.56
C THR A 549 33.69 1.74 5.49
N VAL A 550 34.76 0.91 5.49
CA VAL A 550 34.64 -0.55 5.43
C VAL A 550 35.06 -1.15 6.78
N ARG A 551 34.22 -2.00 7.32
CA ARG A 551 34.48 -2.80 8.50
C ARG A 551 34.45 -4.27 8.12
N VAL A 552 35.52 -5.00 8.44
CA VAL A 552 35.61 -6.44 8.24
C VAL A 552 35.51 -7.14 9.58
N GLU A 553 34.53 -8.03 9.72
CA GLU A 553 34.33 -8.87 10.91
C GLU A 553 33.97 -10.29 10.46
N ASN A 554 34.98 -11.17 10.42
CA ASN A 554 34.78 -12.57 10.07
C ASN A 554 34.24 -13.35 11.28
N PRO A 555 33.17 -14.15 11.11
CA PRO A 555 32.65 -15.00 12.20
C PRO A 555 33.71 -15.97 12.70
N LYS A 556 33.83 -16.11 14.01
CA LYS A 556 34.80 -17.03 14.65
C LYS A 556 34.16 -18.37 15.05
N ALA A 557 32.86 -18.47 14.98
CA ALA A 557 32.06 -19.64 15.26
C ALA A 557 30.69 -19.53 14.57
N ALA A 558 30.11 -20.65 14.19
CA ALA A 558 28.76 -20.68 13.58
C ALA A 558 27.67 -20.23 14.57
N VAL A 559 27.88 -20.36 15.86
CA VAL A 559 26.97 -19.93 16.91
C VAL A 559 27.74 -19.21 18.01
N THR A 560 27.27 -18.03 18.40
CA THR A 560 27.83 -17.29 19.53
C THR A 560 26.70 -16.67 20.36
N THR A 561 26.97 -16.25 21.59
CA THR A 561 26.05 -15.46 22.39
C THR A 561 25.83 -14.10 21.75
N VAL A 562 24.66 -13.49 21.97
CA VAL A 562 24.29 -12.22 21.34
C VAL A 562 25.29 -11.08 21.62
N GLU A 563 26.01 -11.13 22.72
CA GLU A 563 27.05 -10.16 23.09
C GLU A 563 28.47 -10.62 22.71
N ASN A 564 28.60 -11.74 21.99
CA ASN A 564 29.86 -12.44 21.73
C ASN A 564 30.67 -12.76 23.03
N ALA A 565 29.96 -12.92 24.15
CA ALA A 565 30.46 -13.24 25.49
C ALA A 565 29.30 -13.84 26.34
N PRO A 566 29.57 -14.45 27.48
CA PRO A 566 28.54 -14.84 28.45
C PRO A 566 27.64 -13.64 28.80
N ILE A 567 26.32 -13.87 28.82
CA ILE A 567 25.34 -12.80 29.11
C ILE A 567 25.38 -12.45 30.58
N ASP A 568 25.64 -11.17 30.91
CA ASP A 568 25.49 -10.63 32.25
C ASP A 568 24.06 -10.07 32.46
N PRO A 569 23.19 -10.74 33.24
CA PRO A 569 21.82 -10.27 33.46
C PRO A 569 21.73 -8.88 34.10
N ALA A 570 22.75 -8.48 34.91
CA ALA A 570 22.78 -7.17 35.54
C ALA A 570 22.97 -6.02 34.53
N ALA A 571 23.52 -6.31 33.34
CA ALA A 571 23.70 -5.34 32.26
C ALA A 571 22.43 -5.12 31.43
N TRP A 572 21.38 -5.93 31.64
CA TRP A 572 20.11 -5.82 30.92
C TRP A 572 19.04 -5.14 31.77
N THR A 573 18.29 -4.25 31.18
CA THR A 573 17.08 -3.70 31.79
C THR A 573 15.92 -4.65 31.54
N VAL A 574 15.52 -5.40 32.58
CA VAL A 574 14.36 -6.28 32.51
C VAL A 574 13.12 -5.51 32.99
N SER A 575 12.08 -5.47 32.17
CA SER A 575 10.76 -4.93 32.52
C SER A 575 9.68 -5.95 32.23
N GLN A 576 8.55 -5.85 32.91
CA GLN A 576 7.44 -6.77 32.71
C GLN A 576 6.09 -6.13 32.98
N SER A 577 5.05 -6.69 32.37
CA SER A 577 3.65 -6.45 32.67
C SER A 577 2.97 -7.77 33.01
N GLY A 578 2.08 -7.78 34.00
CA GLY A 578 1.45 -9.00 34.50
C GLY A 578 2.19 -9.69 35.64
N GLY A 579 3.19 -9.06 36.24
CA GLY A 579 3.91 -9.57 37.37
C GLY A 579 4.36 -8.50 38.37
N LYS A 580 4.58 -8.88 39.59
CA LYS A 580 5.18 -8.10 40.69
C LYS A 580 6.26 -8.92 41.37
N ASP A 581 7.02 -8.30 42.29
CA ASP A 581 8.07 -8.95 43.09
C ASP A 581 9.08 -9.70 42.22
N ARG A 582 9.54 -9.07 41.12
CA ARG A 582 10.43 -9.67 40.14
C ARG A 582 11.87 -9.79 40.67
N GLU A 583 12.45 -10.96 40.48
CA GLU A 583 13.88 -11.22 40.66
C GLU A 583 14.50 -11.71 39.36
N VAL A 584 15.76 -11.33 39.09
CA VAL A 584 16.51 -11.77 37.92
C VAL A 584 17.84 -12.34 38.37
N THR A 585 18.12 -13.58 37.97
CA THR A 585 19.36 -14.29 38.32
C THR A 585 20.06 -14.82 37.08
N ALA A 586 21.39 -15.02 37.16
CA ALA A 586 22.19 -15.50 36.04
C ALA A 586 21.98 -17.00 35.78
N LEU A 587 21.97 -17.36 34.50
CA LEU A 587 22.25 -18.70 33.98
C LEU A 587 23.57 -18.65 33.18
N ASP A 588 24.07 -19.77 32.67
CA ASP A 588 25.38 -19.85 32.01
C ASP A 588 25.55 -18.84 30.88
N ASN A 589 24.57 -18.74 29.97
CA ASN A 589 24.54 -17.77 28.86
C ASN A 589 23.21 -17.05 28.76
N GLY A 590 22.50 -16.88 29.88
CA GLY A 590 21.16 -16.33 29.90
C GLY A 590 20.72 -15.89 31.28
N MET A 591 19.41 -15.89 31.51
CA MET A 591 18.86 -15.41 32.79
C MET A 591 17.59 -16.17 33.20
N ARG A 592 17.37 -16.24 34.51
CA ARG A 592 16.12 -16.67 35.15
C ARG A 592 15.39 -15.48 35.68
N ILE A 593 14.11 -15.42 35.43
CA ILE A 593 13.20 -14.36 35.89
C ILE A 593 12.09 -15.01 36.71
N THR A 594 12.00 -14.67 37.99
CA THR A 594 10.91 -15.09 38.85
C THR A 594 10.02 -13.93 39.21
N PHE A 595 8.72 -14.15 39.32
CA PHE A 595 7.75 -13.12 39.67
C PHE A 595 6.42 -13.71 40.13
N THR A 596 5.66 -12.91 40.90
CA THR A 596 4.28 -13.24 41.27
C THR A 596 3.31 -12.66 40.24
N GLY A 597 2.38 -13.46 39.74
CA GLY A 597 1.36 -13.05 38.76
C GLY A 597 0.49 -11.90 39.25
N ALA A 598 0.23 -10.94 38.35
CA ALA A 598 -0.60 -9.77 38.58
C ALA A 598 -1.53 -9.53 37.40
N SER A 599 -2.69 -8.88 37.63
CA SER A 599 -3.67 -8.60 36.56
C SER A 599 -3.14 -7.59 35.54
N THR A 600 -3.23 -7.94 34.26
CA THR A 600 -2.93 -7.06 33.14
C THR A 600 -3.67 -7.51 31.88
N ARG A 601 -3.81 -6.62 30.89
CA ARG A 601 -4.38 -6.93 29.56
C ARG A 601 -3.33 -7.45 28.58
N ASN A 602 -2.07 -7.00 28.71
CA ASN A 602 -1.00 -7.31 27.78
C ASN A 602 0.24 -7.76 28.56
N PRO A 603 0.32 -9.03 28.99
CA PRO A 603 1.45 -9.52 29.75
C PRO A 603 2.68 -9.73 28.86
N TYR A 604 3.83 -9.32 29.36
CA TYR A 604 5.11 -9.49 28.68
C TYR A 604 6.28 -9.47 29.67
N VAL A 605 7.40 -10.04 29.21
CA VAL A 605 8.74 -9.80 29.74
C VAL A 605 9.60 -9.20 28.65
N LYS A 606 10.21 -8.05 28.92
CA LYS A 606 11.04 -7.32 27.98
C LYS A 606 12.45 -7.17 28.52
N LEU A 607 13.42 -7.58 27.70
CA LEU A 607 14.86 -7.47 27.94
C LEU A 607 15.39 -6.36 27.05
N ALA A 608 15.85 -5.26 27.63
CA ALA A 608 16.35 -4.12 26.87
C ALA A 608 17.83 -3.88 27.17
N LYS A 609 18.62 -3.80 26.10
CA LYS A 609 20.02 -3.37 26.13
C LYS A 609 20.39 -2.89 24.72
N ARG A 610 20.95 -1.69 24.62
CA ARG A 610 21.42 -1.14 23.34
C ARG A 610 22.90 -1.45 23.15
N PHE A 611 23.23 -2.22 22.12
CA PHE A 611 24.60 -2.50 21.72
C PHE A 611 24.62 -2.98 20.26
N GLN A 612 25.80 -2.90 19.62
CA GLN A 612 25.97 -3.42 18.27
C GLN A 612 26.16 -4.94 18.30
N LEU A 613 25.46 -5.60 17.37
CA LEU A 613 25.65 -7.01 17.10
C LEU A 613 26.99 -7.20 16.34
N TRP A 614 27.65 -8.31 16.60
CA TRP A 614 28.91 -8.66 15.90
C TRP A 614 28.58 -9.14 14.49
N GLY A 615 29.39 -8.73 13.51
CA GLY A 615 29.42 -9.27 12.17
C GLY A 615 28.07 -9.22 11.42
N ILE A 616 27.90 -10.18 10.52
CA ILE A 616 26.71 -10.35 9.67
C ILE A 616 26.01 -11.67 10.08
N PRO A 617 25.14 -11.67 11.08
CA PRO A 617 24.45 -12.89 11.50
C PRO A 617 23.37 -13.29 10.48
N THR A 618 23.19 -14.60 10.29
CA THR A 618 22.14 -15.19 9.45
C THR A 618 20.81 -15.33 10.20
N ALA A 619 20.86 -15.45 11.54
CA ALA A 619 19.66 -15.51 12.40
C ALA A 619 19.98 -15.14 13.84
N MET A 620 18.93 -14.80 14.61
CA MET A 620 18.94 -14.77 16.07
C MET A 620 18.10 -15.93 16.60
N ARG A 621 18.63 -16.65 17.60
CA ARG A 621 17.96 -17.73 18.27
C ARG A 621 17.72 -17.37 19.73
N VAL A 622 16.45 -17.33 20.15
CA VAL A 622 16.05 -17.08 21.53
C VAL A 622 15.46 -18.37 22.10
N ARG A 623 16.09 -18.94 23.11
CA ARG A 623 15.58 -20.11 23.81
C ARG A 623 14.87 -19.70 25.07
N VAL A 624 13.71 -20.31 25.37
CA VAL A 624 12.85 -19.97 26.49
C VAL A 624 12.33 -21.27 27.12
N ARG A 625 12.45 -21.38 28.45
CA ARG A 625 11.72 -22.38 29.25
C ARG A 625 10.65 -21.65 30.05
N PRO A 626 9.42 -21.69 29.61
CA PRO A 626 8.39 -20.82 30.17
C PRO A 626 7.81 -21.31 31.51
N GLY A 627 8.15 -22.52 31.96
CA GLY A 627 7.51 -23.13 33.13
C GLY A 627 6.00 -23.27 32.89
N ASP A 628 5.19 -22.75 33.80
CA ASP A 628 3.73 -22.76 33.72
C ASP A 628 3.15 -21.59 32.88
N LEU A 629 4.00 -20.77 32.26
CA LEU A 629 3.56 -19.65 31.37
C LEU A 629 3.40 -20.14 29.93
N ASN A 630 2.42 -19.59 29.23
CA ASN A 630 2.32 -19.74 27.79
C ASN A 630 2.93 -18.52 27.09
N VAL A 631 4.15 -18.66 26.59
CA VAL A 631 4.82 -17.63 25.78
C VAL A 631 4.31 -17.75 24.34
N THR A 632 3.60 -16.74 23.86
CA THR A 632 2.88 -16.76 22.59
C THR A 632 3.67 -16.12 21.45
N LYS A 633 4.64 -15.24 21.76
CA LYS A 633 5.33 -14.45 20.76
C LYS A 633 6.65 -13.88 21.27
N VAL A 634 7.67 -13.90 20.42
CA VAL A 634 8.91 -13.13 20.61
C VAL A 634 8.95 -11.98 19.61
N THR A 635 9.22 -10.76 20.09
CA THR A 635 9.48 -9.58 19.27
C THR A 635 10.90 -9.09 19.50
N ILE A 636 11.65 -8.86 18.43
CA ILE A 636 12.99 -8.28 18.49
C ILE A 636 12.94 -6.88 17.88
N SER A 637 13.52 -5.91 18.56
CA SER A 637 13.74 -4.58 18.03
C SER A 637 15.22 -4.40 17.72
N THR A 638 15.52 -4.13 16.47
CA THR A 638 16.87 -3.81 15.98
C THR A 638 16.92 -2.38 15.44
N VAL A 639 18.11 -1.83 15.35
CA VAL A 639 18.39 -0.54 14.69
C VAL A 639 19.49 -0.76 13.66
N GLN A 640 19.24 -0.27 12.45
CA GLN A 640 20.23 -0.29 11.38
C GLN A 640 21.30 0.78 11.60
N ASN A 641 22.44 0.65 10.90
CA ASN A 641 23.49 1.66 10.85
C ASN A 641 22.95 3.07 10.47
N THR A 642 21.96 3.12 9.59
CA THR A 642 21.26 4.35 9.18
C THR A 642 20.40 5.00 10.27
N GLY A 643 20.23 4.34 11.44
CA GLY A 643 19.37 4.78 12.52
C GLY A 643 17.92 4.31 12.43
N SER A 644 17.52 3.66 11.35
CA SER A 644 16.18 3.11 11.17
C SER A 644 15.93 1.94 12.14
N GLN A 645 14.82 1.98 12.87
CA GLN A 645 14.43 0.93 13.81
C GLN A 645 13.47 -0.03 13.13
N ILE A 646 13.73 -1.33 13.29
CA ILE A 646 12.91 -2.43 12.75
C ILE A 646 12.38 -3.28 13.91
N LEU A 647 11.14 -3.72 13.78
CA LEU A 647 10.49 -4.68 14.66
C LEU A 647 10.22 -5.97 13.88
N SER A 648 10.71 -7.08 14.39
CA SER A 648 10.46 -8.41 13.84
C SER A 648 9.89 -9.32 14.91
N TYR A 649 9.00 -10.23 14.56
CA TYR A 649 8.37 -11.13 15.53
C TYR A 649 8.17 -12.54 14.98
N LEU A 650 8.07 -13.50 15.89
CA LEU A 650 7.73 -14.90 15.62
C LEU A 650 6.71 -15.38 16.65
N GLU A 651 5.67 -16.05 16.20
CA GLU A 651 4.57 -16.59 17.02
C GLU A 651 4.61 -18.12 17.15
N GLU A 652 5.32 -18.81 16.25
CA GLU A 652 5.40 -20.27 16.22
C GLU A 652 6.82 -20.74 16.58
N PRO A 653 7.10 -21.08 17.86
CA PRO A 653 8.39 -21.63 18.26
C PRO A 653 8.54 -23.11 17.86
N ILE A 654 9.79 -23.54 17.73
CA ILE A 654 10.12 -24.96 17.72
C ILE A 654 10.06 -25.47 19.17
N VAL A 655 9.22 -26.46 19.43
CA VAL A 655 9.03 -27.05 20.76
C VAL A 655 9.91 -28.29 20.93
N ASN A 656 10.79 -28.27 21.94
CA ASN A 656 11.63 -29.41 22.27
C ASN A 656 11.59 -29.68 23.80
N GLY A 657 10.70 -30.57 24.18
CA GLY A 657 10.44 -30.84 25.60
C GLY A 657 9.81 -29.64 26.31
N ASP A 658 10.49 -29.13 27.36
CA ASP A 658 10.09 -27.95 28.12
C ASP A 658 10.69 -26.64 27.57
N GLU A 659 11.44 -26.70 26.44
CA GLU A 659 12.10 -25.56 25.84
C GLU A 659 11.41 -25.15 24.54
N LEU A 660 11.13 -23.85 24.42
CA LEU A 660 10.67 -23.19 23.21
C LEU A 660 11.88 -22.51 22.54
N THR A 661 12.10 -22.78 21.28
CA THR A 661 13.14 -22.13 20.47
C THR A 661 12.50 -21.24 19.41
N PHE A 662 12.74 -19.95 19.52
CA PHE A 662 12.36 -18.95 18.52
C PHE A 662 13.56 -18.64 17.65
N LEU A 663 13.49 -19.05 16.37
CA LEU A 663 14.54 -18.79 15.38
C LEU A 663 14.06 -17.71 14.42
N LEU A 664 14.66 -16.52 14.50
CA LEU A 664 14.36 -15.38 13.66
C LEU A 664 15.48 -15.19 12.63
N PRO A 665 15.26 -15.57 11.36
CA PRO A 665 16.21 -15.33 10.28
C PRO A 665 16.42 -13.84 10.03
N THR A 666 17.62 -13.44 9.63
CA THR A 666 17.99 -12.03 9.40
C THR A 666 17.11 -11.35 8.35
N ASN A 667 16.66 -12.08 7.32
CA ASN A 667 15.77 -11.55 6.29
C ASN A 667 14.39 -11.11 6.82
N GLN A 668 14.04 -11.46 8.05
CA GLN A 668 12.85 -10.94 8.75
C GLN A 668 13.15 -9.67 9.56
N TRP A 669 14.43 -9.33 9.80
CA TRP A 669 14.83 -8.15 10.58
C TRP A 669 15.20 -6.98 9.69
N CYS A 670 15.65 -7.27 8.49
CA CYS A 670 16.20 -6.31 7.53
C CYS A 670 16.30 -6.96 6.16
N ASP A 671 16.54 -6.16 5.13
CA ASP A 671 17.03 -6.70 3.87
C ASP A 671 18.48 -7.19 4.07
N ALA A 672 18.65 -8.49 4.29
CA ALA A 672 19.94 -9.10 4.57
C ALA A 672 20.93 -9.03 3.38
N SER A 673 20.44 -8.69 2.19
CA SER A 673 21.26 -8.45 1.00
C SER A 673 21.91 -7.06 1.01
N ASP A 674 21.37 -6.11 1.79
CA ASP A 674 21.91 -4.76 1.91
C ASP A 674 22.97 -4.68 3.02
N LEU A 675 24.23 -4.88 2.67
CA LEU A 675 25.36 -4.83 3.62
C LEU A 675 25.63 -3.43 4.19
N GLY A 676 25.07 -2.37 3.59
CA GLY A 676 25.15 -1.00 4.09
C GLY A 676 24.33 -0.74 5.35
N ILE A 677 23.41 -1.63 5.73
CA ILE A 677 22.64 -1.52 6.97
C ILE A 677 23.42 -1.95 8.23
N TYR A 678 24.51 -2.69 8.07
CA TYR A 678 25.33 -3.19 9.18
C TYR A 678 26.36 -2.12 9.65
N PRO A 679 26.78 -2.15 10.93
CA PRO A 679 26.39 -3.11 11.96
C PRO A 679 24.95 -2.90 12.46
N LEU A 680 24.26 -4.00 12.70
CA LEU A 680 22.95 -3.96 13.35
C LEU A 680 23.10 -3.72 14.85
N GLY A 681 22.21 -2.93 15.44
CA GLY A 681 22.12 -2.74 16.89
C GLY A 681 20.91 -3.47 17.46
N LEU A 682 21.07 -4.19 18.58
CA LEU A 682 19.95 -4.67 19.36
C LEU A 682 19.42 -3.55 20.25
N VAL A 683 18.09 -3.42 20.35
CA VAL A 683 17.41 -2.47 21.26
C VAL A 683 16.70 -3.20 22.39
N TYR A 684 15.91 -4.23 22.06
CA TYR A 684 15.26 -5.09 23.03
C TYR A 684 14.77 -6.41 22.42
N ILE A 685 14.53 -7.38 23.31
CA ILE A 685 13.78 -8.62 23.03
C ILE A 685 12.56 -8.60 23.95
N ASN A 686 11.36 -8.84 23.44
CA ASN A 686 10.11 -8.85 24.17
C ASN A 686 9.41 -10.20 24.00
N LEU A 687 9.11 -10.86 25.12
CA LEU A 687 8.36 -12.10 25.21
C LEU A 687 6.92 -11.76 25.61
N SER A 688 5.97 -11.92 24.71
CA SER A 688 4.54 -11.81 24.99
C SER A 688 4.01 -13.15 25.47
N MET A 689 3.07 -13.15 26.42
CA MET A 689 2.53 -14.35 27.03
C MET A 689 1.04 -14.23 27.36
N ASP A 690 0.38 -15.33 27.68
CA ASP A 690 -0.97 -15.29 28.21
C ASP A 690 -1.00 -14.69 29.62
N ALA A 691 -2.18 -14.23 30.04
CA ALA A 691 -2.33 -13.56 31.33
C ALA A 691 -2.02 -14.53 32.49
N PRO A 692 -1.02 -14.24 33.35
CA PRO A 692 -0.68 -15.08 34.49
C PRO A 692 -1.77 -15.02 35.55
N THR A 693 -1.94 -16.11 36.29
CA THR A 693 -2.86 -16.19 37.43
C THR A 693 -2.38 -15.28 38.55
N VAL A 694 -3.26 -14.41 39.04
CA VAL A 694 -2.94 -13.45 40.09
C VAL A 694 -2.56 -14.19 41.40
N GLY A 695 -1.39 -13.86 41.95
CA GLY A 695 -0.87 -14.41 43.18
C GLY A 695 -0.10 -15.74 43.05
N GLN A 696 -0.07 -16.34 41.86
CA GLN A 696 0.77 -17.51 41.56
C GLN A 696 2.22 -17.07 41.28
N GLU A 697 3.18 -17.85 41.77
CA GLU A 697 4.61 -17.65 41.50
C GLU A 697 4.97 -18.34 40.18
N TYR A 698 5.75 -17.64 39.35
CA TYR A 698 6.21 -18.11 38.05
C TYR A 698 7.72 -18.02 37.92
N THR A 699 8.28 -18.95 37.18
CA THR A 699 9.69 -18.95 36.80
C THR A 699 9.78 -19.06 35.28
N LEU A 700 10.46 -18.10 34.66
CA LEU A 700 10.75 -18.04 33.23
C LEU A 700 12.25 -18.05 33.03
N ASP A 701 12.79 -19.10 32.42
CA ASP A 701 14.20 -19.16 32.06
C ASP A 701 14.41 -18.79 30.62
N ILE A 702 15.44 -18.00 30.38
CA ILE A 702 15.95 -17.67 29.03
C ILE A 702 17.39 -18.24 28.98
N PRO A 703 17.55 -19.54 28.64
CA PRO A 703 18.84 -20.23 28.73
C PRO A 703 19.83 -19.84 27.63
N GLY A 704 19.40 -19.09 26.64
CA GLY A 704 20.30 -18.62 25.60
C GLY A 704 19.65 -17.58 24.68
N ILE A 705 20.43 -16.55 24.35
CA ILE A 705 20.18 -15.60 23.28
C ILE A 705 21.43 -15.63 22.40
N GLU A 706 21.28 -16.16 21.19
CA GLU A 706 22.42 -16.54 20.35
C GLU A 706 22.29 -15.93 18.96
N LEU A 707 23.41 -15.61 18.34
CA LEU A 707 23.53 -15.25 16.92
C LEU A 707 24.09 -16.44 16.15
N LEU A 708 23.53 -16.70 15.00
CA LEU A 708 23.98 -17.72 14.06
C LEU A 708 24.67 -17.03 12.90
N TYR A 709 25.75 -17.63 12.39
CA TYR A 709 26.55 -17.11 11.31
C TYR A 709 26.80 -18.20 10.26
N ASP A 710 27.01 -17.79 9.03
CA ASP A 710 27.62 -18.61 7.99
C ASP A 710 29.14 -18.55 8.15
N ALA A 711 29.65 -19.30 9.12
CA ALA A 711 31.07 -19.33 9.44
C ALA A 711 31.72 -20.58 8.83
N ASP A 712 32.95 -20.41 8.32
CA ASP A 712 33.81 -21.55 8.03
C ASP A 712 34.29 -22.14 9.36
N VAL A 713 33.68 -23.22 9.75
CA VAL A 713 34.14 -23.98 10.93
C VAL A 713 35.30 -24.82 10.47
N THR A 714 36.51 -24.46 10.90
CA THR A 714 37.69 -25.27 10.56
C THR A 714 37.47 -26.72 10.93
N GLY A 715 37.54 -27.62 9.93
CA GLY A 715 37.23 -29.02 10.11
C GLY A 715 35.80 -29.45 9.73
N ASP A 716 34.88 -28.53 9.49
CA ASP A 716 33.57 -28.81 8.89
C ASP A 716 33.72 -28.88 7.36
N VAL A 717 34.01 -30.07 6.89
CA VAL A 717 34.21 -30.33 5.46
C VAL A 717 32.92 -30.59 4.72
N THR A 718 31.90 -30.98 5.46
CA THR A 718 30.53 -31.24 4.93
C THR A 718 29.70 -29.97 4.79
N GLY A 719 30.03 -28.88 5.49
CA GLY A 719 29.31 -27.61 5.48
C GLY A 719 28.02 -27.64 6.31
N ASP A 720 27.89 -28.57 7.24
CA ASP A 720 26.68 -28.69 8.10
C ASP A 720 26.75 -27.87 9.39
N GLY A 721 27.85 -27.14 9.62
CA GLY A 721 28.08 -26.30 10.79
C GLY A 721 28.58 -27.03 12.01
N LYS A 722 28.97 -28.30 11.89
CA LYS A 722 29.53 -29.13 12.97
C LYS A 722 30.85 -29.74 12.51
N VAL A 723 31.68 -30.14 13.46
CA VAL A 723 32.85 -30.95 13.19
C VAL A 723 32.66 -32.31 13.84
N ASP A 724 32.32 -33.31 13.04
CA ASP A 724 32.00 -34.66 13.55
C ASP A 724 32.55 -35.75 12.62
N ILE A 725 32.10 -37.00 12.82
CA ILE A 725 32.59 -38.13 12.05
C ILE A 725 32.21 -38.07 10.56
N ALA A 726 31.19 -37.24 10.18
CA ALA A 726 30.84 -37.02 8.78
C ALA A 726 31.99 -36.28 8.03
N ASP A 727 32.61 -35.31 8.69
CA ASP A 727 33.73 -34.53 8.16
C ASP A 727 35.00 -35.37 8.00
N VAL A 728 35.28 -36.19 9.02
CA VAL A 728 36.37 -37.17 8.91
C VAL A 728 36.19 -38.06 7.69
N ASN A 729 34.98 -38.56 7.43
CA ASN A 729 34.65 -39.38 6.26
C ASN A 729 34.75 -38.56 4.96
N ALA A 730 34.38 -37.28 4.97
CA ALA A 730 34.48 -36.41 3.80
C ALA A 730 35.94 -36.17 3.40
N VAL A 731 36.86 -35.91 4.35
CA VAL A 731 38.31 -35.82 4.11
C VAL A 731 38.86 -37.15 3.57
N ILE A 732 38.49 -38.27 4.17
CA ILE A 732 38.91 -39.61 3.70
C ILE A 732 38.42 -39.86 2.26
N ASN A 733 37.18 -39.48 1.93
CA ASN A 733 36.68 -39.64 0.56
C ASN A 733 37.40 -38.72 -0.44
N ALA A 734 37.72 -37.51 -0.05
CA ALA A 734 38.51 -36.57 -0.86
C ALA A 734 39.94 -37.15 -1.08
N MET A 735 40.58 -37.62 -0.02
CA MET A 735 41.92 -38.28 -0.11
C MET A 735 41.89 -39.51 -1.04
N LEU A 736 40.82 -40.25 -1.07
CA LEU A 736 40.63 -41.44 -1.93
C LEU A 736 40.13 -41.12 -3.34
N GLY A 737 39.96 -39.83 -3.67
CA GLY A 737 39.40 -39.39 -4.97
C GLY A 737 37.94 -39.83 -5.24
N LYS A 738 37.16 -40.11 -4.18
CA LYS A 738 35.78 -40.59 -4.26
C LYS A 738 34.74 -39.49 -4.13
N SER A 739 35.17 -38.25 -3.87
CA SER A 739 34.30 -37.06 -3.82
C SER A 739 34.65 -36.10 -4.93
N GLY A 740 33.69 -35.27 -5.38
CA GLY A 740 33.96 -34.19 -6.34
C GLY A 740 34.81 -33.04 -5.78
N LEU A 741 35.35 -33.19 -4.56
CA LEU A 741 36.31 -32.31 -3.91
C LEU A 741 37.72 -32.67 -4.45
N THR A 742 38.14 -32.04 -5.52
CA THR A 742 39.42 -32.30 -6.17
C THR A 742 40.62 -31.77 -5.37
N PRO A 743 41.76 -32.48 -5.36
CA PRO A 743 42.97 -32.01 -4.70
C PRO A 743 43.78 -30.98 -5.52
N ASP A 744 43.20 -30.32 -6.52
CA ASP A 744 43.98 -29.46 -7.43
C ASP A 744 43.82 -27.98 -7.05
N PRO A 745 44.88 -27.24 -6.74
CA PRO A 745 44.78 -25.82 -6.44
C PRO A 745 44.38 -25.06 -7.70
N SER A 746 43.21 -24.44 -7.66
CA SER A 746 42.82 -23.45 -8.66
C SER A 746 43.84 -22.31 -8.74
N PRO A 747 44.08 -21.69 -9.91
CA PRO A 747 45.07 -20.62 -10.08
C PRO A 747 44.82 -19.35 -9.22
N GLY A 748 43.85 -19.36 -8.34
CA GLY A 748 43.47 -18.26 -7.46
C GLY A 748 43.72 -18.45 -5.97
N GLY A 749 44.27 -19.59 -5.51
CA GLY A 749 44.80 -19.75 -4.16
C GLY A 749 43.81 -20.14 -3.06
N GLU A 750 42.64 -20.64 -3.37
CA GLU A 750 41.74 -21.26 -2.37
C GLU A 750 42.08 -22.77 -2.29
N GLY A 751 42.55 -23.23 -1.13
CA GLY A 751 42.80 -24.63 -0.86
C GLY A 751 41.53 -25.47 -0.84
N SER A 752 41.60 -26.77 -1.08
CA SER A 752 40.48 -27.69 -0.91
C SER A 752 39.90 -27.56 0.51
N PRO A 753 38.58 -27.53 0.68
CA PRO A 753 37.95 -27.56 2.04
C PRO A 753 38.41 -28.77 2.89
N ALA A 754 38.94 -29.79 2.25
CA ALA A 754 39.48 -30.97 2.90
C ALA A 754 40.99 -30.85 3.26
N ASP A 755 41.67 -29.79 2.86
CA ASP A 755 43.06 -29.45 3.28
C ASP A 755 42.98 -28.59 4.57
N ILE A 756 42.84 -29.25 5.68
CA ILE A 756 42.56 -28.62 6.97
C ILE A 756 43.78 -27.96 7.58
N ASN A 757 44.98 -28.50 7.26
CA ASN A 757 46.25 -27.97 7.75
C ASN A 757 46.87 -26.91 6.84
N ASN A 758 46.23 -26.63 5.69
CA ASN A 758 46.67 -25.67 4.64
C ASN A 758 48.09 -25.92 4.12
N ASP A 759 48.49 -27.18 3.99
CA ASP A 759 49.81 -27.55 3.43
C ASP A 759 49.77 -27.78 1.90
N GLY A 760 48.61 -27.61 1.27
CA GLY A 760 48.40 -27.77 -0.18
C GLY A 760 48.16 -29.21 -0.61
N LYS A 761 47.91 -30.13 0.32
CA LYS A 761 47.60 -31.54 0.04
C LYS A 761 46.43 -31.99 0.87
N VAL A 762 45.69 -32.97 0.38
CA VAL A 762 44.65 -33.65 1.15
C VAL A 762 45.16 -35.05 1.49
N ASP A 763 45.61 -35.25 2.72
CA ASP A 763 46.21 -36.52 3.15
C ASP A 763 45.79 -36.90 4.61
N ILE A 764 46.48 -37.89 5.17
CA ILE A 764 46.16 -38.39 6.52
C ILE A 764 46.41 -37.34 7.62
N ALA A 765 47.20 -36.29 7.34
CA ALA A 765 47.42 -35.20 8.27
C ALA A 765 46.13 -34.39 8.48
N ASP A 766 45.35 -34.19 7.39
CA ASP A 766 44.05 -33.48 7.45
C ASP A 766 43.00 -34.29 8.20
N VAL A 767 42.94 -35.59 7.98
CA VAL A 767 42.11 -36.51 8.74
C VAL A 767 42.41 -36.38 10.23
N ASN A 768 43.69 -36.35 10.61
CA ASN A 768 44.11 -36.20 12.02
C ASN A 768 43.77 -34.77 12.54
N ALA A 769 43.87 -33.74 11.69
CA ALA A 769 43.52 -32.38 12.05
C ALA A 769 42.01 -32.29 12.40
N VAL A 770 41.11 -32.84 11.56
CA VAL A 770 39.67 -32.89 11.87
C VAL A 770 39.41 -33.66 13.18
N ILE A 771 40.02 -34.82 13.33
CA ILE A 771 39.87 -35.62 14.58
C ILE A 771 40.34 -34.83 15.81
N ASN A 772 41.44 -34.11 15.74
CA ASN A 772 41.95 -33.28 16.85
C ASN A 772 40.98 -32.13 17.15
N ILE A 773 40.41 -31.44 16.15
CA ILE A 773 39.40 -30.41 16.32
C ILE A 773 38.16 -31.01 16.99
N MET A 774 37.66 -32.14 16.48
CA MET A 774 36.50 -32.86 17.03
C MET A 774 36.71 -33.27 18.54
N LEU A 775 37.92 -33.59 18.92
CA LEU A 775 38.32 -33.95 20.30
C LEU A 775 38.66 -32.72 21.14
N GLY A 776 38.56 -31.51 20.65
CA GLY A 776 38.91 -30.28 21.35
C GLY A 776 40.40 -30.15 21.65
N LYS A 777 41.28 -30.74 20.81
CA LYS A 777 42.72 -30.75 20.93
C LYS A 777 43.41 -29.89 19.83
N GLY A 778 42.61 -29.14 19.07
CA GLY A 778 43.08 -28.26 17.96
C GLY A 778 43.44 -26.87 18.44
#